data_25b1a76c669f8b4a4ca548bbabc6725d
#
_entry.id   25b1a76c669f8b4a4ca548bbabc6725d
#
_cell.length_a   1.000
_cell.length_b   1.000
_cell.length_c   1.000
_cell.angle_alpha   90.00
_cell.angle_beta   90.00
_cell.angle_gamma   90.00
#
_symmetry.space_group_name_H-M   'P 1'
#
loop_
_entity.id
_entity.type
_entity.pdbx_description
1 polymer ?
#
loop_
_entity_poly.entity_id
_entity_poly.type
_entity_poly.pdbx_seq_one_letter_code
_entity_poly.pdbx_strand_id
1 'polypeptide(L)'
;MSDINGSKPTNFPLDESKLGFKIPRTDAPRENVLKLGSMITNRIGLKATADDPEYWGLAGVMTDEMVDVALKMGVRKPKTTEQLMKLTKMEREPLEKLLTEMAWTGIIEYNWENLDGKNPKHEKRWVLPLFVPGSAEFLNMRKSQIDEHPEVAAFFERMTMLPLEKITPMVPPGGAGIGMHVIPVEKAIETENESVDLEHISYWLSKYEGKYAKSMCSCRASRAKLGEGCGDDAESWCIGVGDMADYIVETQRGEYITKDEALEIFKKAEDNGFVHQITNIDGEQKIFGICNCNVNVCNALRTSQLFNTPNLSRSAYVASVESESCVACGRCVENCPAGAVKLGQKLCTKDGYIEYPRQELPDDVKWGPEKWSVDYRDRNRINCYDTGTSPCKTACPAHIAVQGYLKLAAQGKYREALQLIKRENPFPAVCGRICNRRCEDACTRGTVDQAVAIDEVKRFIAQQDLNAETRFVSEKVIPKVDGEFSEKIAVIGGGPAGLSCAYYLAEKGYRPTVFEREARPGGMLMNGIPSFRLEKDVVEAEIDILRELGVEFRCGVEVGKDVTIAQLREQGYQSFYVAVGLQSGGKLNIPGGDADGVMAGIDFMRQVNLHEKKTLSGKVVVIGGGNIGADVARTAVRCGAESVDLYCLEAYDDMPMGEEDRSECERDGITVHAGWGQTEIVVEDGKCAGIRFRKCTRVKNDEGRFAPEFDDSVSEQAECTTVLYCIGQKVDWRELLTGTAVEFNPNGTVKADPVTYQTAEKDIFVGGDAYTGQKFAIDAIAAGKEGAISLHRFVQHATLTVGRNRRQFIELDKENALIPVNYDTTPRQRIGYNEVLRRTFSDERVAFTEEQIKKETARCLSCGASIVDPNKCIGCGVCTTKCAFDAIHLHRERPECSRMYACEDKMKAILPYMIKREFKIKRAARKSK
;
A
#
# COMPACT_ATOMS: atom_id res chain seq x y z
N MET A 1 5.00 -15.55 20.55
CA MET A 1 4.14 -14.52 19.97
C MET A 1 4.90 -13.98 18.78
N SER A 2 4.63 -14.53 17.59
CA SER A 2 5.27 -14.09 16.35
C SER A 2 4.86 -12.66 16.06
N ASP A 3 5.80 -11.88 15.54
CA ASP A 3 5.64 -10.49 15.13
C ASP A 3 4.46 -10.26 14.17
N ILE A 4 3.25 -10.30 14.71
CA ILE A 4 2.03 -9.86 14.00
C ILE A 4 2.07 -8.33 13.80
N ASN A 5 3.07 -7.68 14.38
CA ASN A 5 3.21 -6.25 14.51
C ASN A 5 4.14 -5.62 13.46
N GLY A 6 3.81 -5.72 12.17
CA GLY A 6 4.52 -4.97 11.13
C GLY A 6 4.44 -3.43 11.26
N SER A 7 3.93 -2.91 12.37
CA SER A 7 3.94 -1.48 12.68
C SER A 7 5.09 -1.07 13.60
N LYS A 8 5.80 -2.03 14.23
CA LYS A 8 7.02 -1.68 14.94
C LYS A 8 8.14 -1.44 13.93
N PRO A 9 8.95 -0.41 14.12
CA PRO A 9 10.19 -0.29 13.38
C PRO A 9 11.00 -1.58 13.49
N THR A 10 11.63 -2.00 12.40
CA THR A 10 12.43 -3.24 12.37
C THR A 10 13.59 -3.20 13.36
N ASN A 11 13.99 -1.97 13.77
CA ASN A 11 15.09 -1.70 14.70
C ASN A 11 14.63 -0.90 15.93
N PHE A 12 13.57 -1.37 16.62
CA PHE A 12 13.12 -0.78 17.87
C PHE A 12 13.00 -1.84 19.01
N PRO A 13 13.58 -1.59 20.22
CA PRO A 13 14.51 -0.49 20.52
C PRO A 13 15.75 -0.54 19.62
N LEU A 14 16.42 0.61 19.42
CA LEU A 14 17.53 0.74 18.48
C LEU A 14 18.60 -0.34 18.74
N ASP A 15 18.80 -1.21 17.78
CA ASP A 15 19.81 -2.26 17.77
C ASP A 15 21.01 -1.77 16.94
N GLU A 16 22.08 -1.43 17.63
CA GLU A 16 23.27 -0.84 17.02
C GLU A 16 23.94 -1.79 15.99
N SER A 17 23.73 -3.11 16.13
CA SER A 17 24.29 -4.08 15.19
C SER A 17 23.70 -4.00 13.79
N LYS A 18 22.51 -3.39 13.67
CA LYS A 18 21.78 -3.19 12.39
C LYS A 18 22.05 -1.84 11.74
N LEU A 19 22.81 -0.97 12.38
CA LEU A 19 23.18 0.33 11.80
C LEU A 19 24.27 0.13 10.74
N GLY A 20 24.18 0.87 9.65
CA GLY A 20 25.23 0.94 8.61
C GLY A 20 26.47 1.75 9.05
N PHE A 21 26.53 2.17 10.32
CA PHE A 21 27.60 2.98 10.88
C PHE A 21 27.81 2.62 12.37
N LYS A 22 28.95 3.03 12.93
CA LYS A 22 29.26 2.80 14.34
C LYS A 22 28.96 4.05 15.17
N ILE A 23 28.36 3.86 16.35
CA ILE A 23 28.23 4.92 17.35
C ILE A 23 29.64 5.26 17.88
N PRO A 24 30.06 6.53 17.85
CA PRO A 24 31.36 6.95 18.35
C PRO A 24 31.37 6.90 19.89
N ARG A 25 32.08 5.94 20.46
CA ARG A 25 32.27 5.76 21.91
C ARG A 25 33.67 6.12 22.32
N THR A 26 33.83 6.56 23.54
CA THR A 26 35.14 6.93 24.10
C THR A 26 35.23 6.63 25.60
N ASP A 27 36.43 6.19 26.05
CA ASP A 27 36.76 5.99 27.46
C ASP A 27 37.16 7.30 28.18
N ALA A 28 37.38 8.37 27.39
CA ALA A 28 37.77 9.68 27.93
C ALA A 28 36.75 10.77 27.52
N PRO A 29 35.58 10.81 28.16
CA PRO A 29 34.53 11.73 27.79
C PRO A 29 34.85 13.17 28.19
N ARG A 30 34.43 14.12 27.38
CA ARG A 30 34.49 15.57 27.66
C ARG A 30 33.42 15.93 28.70
N GLU A 31 33.80 16.40 29.88
CA GLU A 31 32.88 16.72 30.98
C GLU A 31 31.84 17.81 30.60
N ASN A 32 32.26 18.83 29.85
CA ASN A 32 31.38 19.91 29.43
C ASN A 32 30.26 19.39 28.51
N VAL A 33 30.53 18.44 27.59
CA VAL A 33 29.51 17.79 26.73
C VAL A 33 28.53 16.98 27.57
N LEU A 34 29.00 16.26 28.60
CA LEU A 34 28.11 15.52 29.52
C LEU A 34 27.18 16.47 30.29
N LYS A 35 27.68 17.63 30.71
CA LYS A 35 26.88 18.67 31.37
C LYS A 35 25.83 19.25 30.43
N LEU A 36 26.19 19.56 29.18
CA LEU A 36 25.30 20.10 28.17
C LEU A 36 24.21 19.09 27.82
N GLY A 37 24.58 17.85 27.55
CA GLY A 37 23.64 16.76 27.27
C GLY A 37 22.60 16.58 28.35
N SER A 38 23.05 16.56 29.63
CA SER A 38 22.17 16.49 30.80
C SER A 38 21.25 17.71 30.92
N MET A 39 21.73 18.90 30.52
CA MET A 39 20.96 20.14 30.62
C MET A 39 19.86 20.23 29.57
N ILE A 40 20.14 19.94 28.28
CA ILE A 40 19.18 20.11 27.19
C ILE A 40 18.08 19.04 27.19
N THR A 41 18.37 17.85 27.69
CA THR A 41 17.42 16.73 27.69
C THR A 41 16.59 16.64 28.98
N ASN A 42 16.95 17.41 29.98
CA ASN A 42 16.24 17.48 31.28
C ASN A 42 15.87 16.10 31.87
N ARG A 43 16.89 15.27 32.11
CA ARG A 43 16.74 13.89 32.60
C ARG A 43 16.22 13.75 34.05
N ILE A 44 15.61 14.77 34.61
CA ILE A 44 15.05 14.74 35.97
C ILE A 44 16.14 14.29 37.00
N GLY A 45 17.29 14.96 36.99
CA GLY A 45 18.36 14.76 37.93
C GLY A 45 19.33 13.60 37.69
N LEU A 46 19.14 12.84 36.59
CA LEU A 46 20.11 11.82 36.16
C LEU A 46 21.26 12.45 35.35
N LYS A 47 22.49 12.11 35.68
CA LYS A 47 23.67 12.56 34.89
C LYS A 47 23.85 11.67 33.67
N ALA A 48 24.17 12.29 32.54
CA ALA A 48 24.56 11.57 31.33
C ALA A 48 25.95 10.93 31.51
N THR A 49 26.15 9.77 30.91
CA THR A 49 27.43 9.06 30.84
C THR A 49 27.97 9.05 29.42
N ALA A 50 29.20 8.59 29.22
CA ALA A 50 29.80 8.49 27.88
C ALA A 50 29.05 7.54 26.93
N ASP A 51 28.35 6.56 27.47
CA ASP A 51 27.57 5.58 26.72
C ASP A 51 26.17 6.09 26.34
N ASP A 52 25.76 7.22 26.90
CA ASP A 52 24.45 7.78 26.68
C ASP A 52 24.40 8.57 25.35
N PRO A 53 23.25 8.55 24.66
CA PRO A 53 23.05 9.29 23.41
C PRO A 53 23.28 10.79 23.57
N GLU A 54 23.05 11.35 24.77
CA GLU A 54 23.31 12.76 25.08
C GLU A 54 24.79 13.14 25.00
N TYR A 55 25.66 12.17 25.14
CA TYR A 55 27.09 12.41 24.99
C TYR A 55 27.51 12.25 23.52
N TRP A 56 27.42 11.02 23.00
CA TRP A 56 27.99 10.72 21.69
C TRP A 56 27.28 11.42 20.52
N GLY A 57 26.00 11.75 20.66
CA GLY A 57 25.25 12.50 19.67
C GLY A 57 25.63 13.98 19.56
N LEU A 58 26.20 14.59 20.64
CA LEU A 58 26.68 15.95 20.62
C LEU A 58 28.20 16.02 20.42
N ALA A 59 28.94 15.03 20.91
CA ALA A 59 30.39 15.05 20.92
C ALA A 59 31.05 15.15 19.54
N GLY A 60 30.42 14.54 18.50
CA GLY A 60 30.90 14.58 17.13
C GLY A 60 30.67 15.91 16.42
N VAL A 61 29.65 16.67 16.82
CA VAL A 61 29.21 17.90 16.13
C VAL A 61 29.55 19.20 16.86
N MET A 62 30.07 19.14 18.10
CA MET A 62 30.36 20.32 18.89
C MET A 62 31.83 20.37 19.35
N THR A 63 32.46 21.53 19.23
CA THR A 63 33.73 21.86 19.85
C THR A 63 33.56 22.21 21.34
N ASP A 64 34.62 22.18 22.13
CA ASP A 64 34.55 22.56 23.56
C ASP A 64 34.14 24.02 23.76
N GLU A 65 34.57 24.90 22.88
CA GLU A 65 34.19 26.31 22.88
C GLU A 65 32.68 26.51 22.65
N MET A 66 32.10 25.77 21.68
CA MET A 66 30.65 25.77 21.42
C MET A 66 29.89 25.30 22.65
N VAL A 67 30.35 24.21 23.28
CA VAL A 67 29.70 23.67 24.46
C VAL A 67 29.75 24.67 25.65
N ASP A 68 30.88 25.31 25.86
CA ASP A 68 31.04 26.28 26.95
C ASP A 68 30.13 27.51 26.75
N VAL A 69 29.94 27.98 25.52
CA VAL A 69 28.99 29.04 25.22
C VAL A 69 27.55 28.56 25.46
N ALA A 70 27.17 27.38 24.93
CA ALA A 70 25.83 26.80 25.10
C ALA A 70 25.44 26.64 26.60
N LEU A 71 26.36 26.18 27.46
CA LEU A 71 26.16 26.07 28.88
C LEU A 71 25.83 27.41 29.57
N LYS A 72 26.37 28.52 29.08
CA LYS A 72 26.12 29.88 29.60
C LYS A 72 24.82 30.48 29.09
N MET A 73 24.27 29.96 27.95
CA MET A 73 23.03 30.48 27.39
C MET A 73 21.81 30.12 28.28
N GLY A 74 21.75 28.88 28.76
CA GLY A 74 20.59 28.33 29.43
C GLY A 74 19.45 28.04 28.47
N VAL A 75 18.75 26.93 28.70
CA VAL A 75 17.69 26.44 27.79
C VAL A 75 16.52 27.44 27.71
N ARG A 76 16.05 27.74 26.50
CA ARG A 76 14.94 28.66 26.22
C ARG A 76 15.04 30.06 26.85
N LYS A 77 16.25 30.56 27.00
CA LYS A 77 16.53 31.93 27.49
C LYS A 77 17.16 32.76 26.37
N PRO A 78 16.36 33.45 25.57
CA PRO A 78 16.87 34.28 24.49
C PRO A 78 17.86 35.35 24.99
N LYS A 79 18.98 35.52 24.33
CA LYS A 79 20.05 36.46 24.69
C LYS A 79 20.57 37.20 23.46
N THR A 80 20.82 38.50 23.62
CA THR A 80 21.53 39.28 22.58
C THR A 80 23.01 38.94 22.58
N THR A 81 23.73 39.33 21.52
CA THR A 81 25.16 39.15 21.44
C THR A 81 25.89 39.88 22.59
N GLU A 82 25.45 41.10 22.99
CA GLU A 82 26.01 41.85 24.10
C GLU A 82 25.86 41.12 25.43
N GLN A 83 24.70 40.50 25.65
CA GLN A 83 24.50 39.69 26.88
C GLN A 83 25.41 38.47 26.90
N LEU A 84 25.62 37.83 25.78
CA LEU A 84 26.52 36.69 25.63
C LEU A 84 28.01 37.10 25.79
N MET A 85 28.45 38.25 25.24
CA MET A 85 29.79 38.79 25.46
C MET A 85 30.08 38.96 26.95
N LYS A 86 29.15 39.50 27.73
CA LYS A 86 29.28 39.65 29.18
C LYS A 86 29.41 38.31 29.92
N LEU A 87 28.68 37.29 29.46
CA LEU A 87 28.67 35.96 30.09
C LEU A 87 29.91 35.12 29.70
N THR A 88 30.31 35.22 28.45
CA THR A 88 31.43 34.43 27.90
C THR A 88 32.78 35.10 28.07
N LYS A 89 32.78 36.43 28.17
CA LYS A 89 33.98 37.32 28.14
C LYS A 89 34.72 37.27 26.79
N MET A 90 34.03 36.89 25.72
CA MET A 90 34.55 36.90 24.35
C MET A 90 34.32 38.25 23.70
N GLU A 91 35.21 38.63 22.79
CA GLU A 91 35.01 39.75 21.89
C GLU A 91 33.86 39.47 20.90
N ARG A 92 33.27 40.54 20.30
CA ARG A 92 32.07 40.43 19.47
C ARG A 92 32.30 39.55 18.25
N GLU A 93 33.30 39.81 17.46
CA GLU A 93 33.53 39.15 16.18
C GLU A 93 33.77 37.63 16.33
N PRO A 94 34.69 37.17 17.19
CA PRO A 94 34.83 35.72 17.46
C PRO A 94 33.56 35.07 17.99
N LEU A 95 32.82 35.76 18.87
CA LEU A 95 31.59 35.21 19.44
C LEU A 95 30.46 35.09 18.37
N GLU A 96 30.26 36.11 17.54
CA GLU A 96 29.25 36.07 16.47
C GLU A 96 29.57 35.00 15.42
N LYS A 97 30.86 34.81 15.09
CA LYS A 97 31.28 33.68 14.25
C LYS A 97 30.92 32.34 14.87
N LEU A 98 31.28 32.15 16.13
CA LEU A 98 30.98 30.89 16.85
C LEU A 98 29.47 30.63 16.97
N LEU A 99 28.65 31.64 17.30
CA LEU A 99 27.21 31.56 17.36
C LEU A 99 26.60 31.21 16.00
N THR A 100 27.15 31.77 14.91
CA THR A 100 26.72 31.43 13.55
C THR A 100 27.03 29.97 13.21
N GLU A 101 28.21 29.48 13.56
CA GLU A 101 28.58 28.08 13.40
C GLU A 101 27.68 27.14 14.23
N MET A 102 27.36 27.50 15.47
CA MET A 102 26.44 26.74 16.33
C MET A 102 25.01 26.72 15.74
N ALA A 103 24.53 27.82 15.18
CA ALA A 103 23.24 27.88 14.50
C ALA A 103 23.26 27.07 13.20
N TRP A 104 24.35 27.14 12.45
CA TRP A 104 24.55 26.37 11.24
C TRP A 104 24.59 24.85 11.51
N THR A 105 25.22 24.43 12.61
CA THR A 105 25.20 23.05 13.11
C THR A 105 23.78 22.64 13.54
N GLY A 106 22.98 23.55 14.10
CA GLY A 106 21.61 23.30 14.55
C GLY A 106 21.47 23.09 16.07
N ILE A 107 22.51 23.46 16.82
CA ILE A 107 22.48 23.39 18.29
C ILE A 107 21.71 24.56 18.87
N ILE A 108 21.81 25.74 18.29
CA ILE A 108 21.06 26.92 18.70
C ILE A 108 20.22 27.45 17.54
N GLU A 109 19.15 28.14 17.89
CA GLU A 109 18.32 28.96 16.98
C GLU A 109 18.47 30.44 17.29
N TYR A 110 17.84 31.29 16.48
CA TYR A 110 17.73 32.70 16.74
C TYR A 110 16.40 33.27 16.22
N ASN A 111 15.99 34.38 16.78
CA ASN A 111 14.82 35.13 16.39
C ASN A 111 14.99 36.62 16.65
N TRP A 112 14.10 37.44 16.09
CA TRP A 112 14.01 38.90 16.32
C TRP A 112 12.71 39.31 17.01
N GLU A 113 11.89 38.37 17.43
CA GLU A 113 10.56 38.64 17.95
C GLU A 113 10.60 39.33 19.32
N ASN A 114 9.52 40.01 19.63
CA ASN A 114 9.31 40.69 20.89
C ASN A 114 8.04 40.22 21.62
N LEU A 115 7.79 38.92 21.61
CA LEU A 115 6.61 38.33 22.26
C LEU A 115 6.55 38.54 23.77
N ASP A 116 7.72 38.60 24.40
CA ASP A 116 7.87 38.82 25.84
C ASP A 116 8.09 40.29 26.22
N GLY A 117 7.97 41.22 25.27
CA GLY A 117 8.20 42.64 25.46
C GLY A 117 9.65 43.05 25.74
N LYS A 118 10.61 42.09 25.68
CA LYS A 118 12.03 42.33 26.03
C LYS A 118 12.93 42.55 24.84
N ASN A 119 12.38 42.66 23.63
CA ASN A 119 13.10 42.89 22.40
C ASN A 119 12.51 44.03 21.56
N PRO A 120 12.34 45.22 22.14
CA PRO A 120 11.67 46.35 21.46
C PRO A 120 12.47 46.89 20.25
N LYS A 121 13.75 46.57 20.16
CA LYS A 121 14.62 46.95 19.04
C LYS A 121 14.69 45.88 17.95
N HIS A 122 13.99 44.79 18.11
CA HIS A 122 14.07 43.65 17.20
C HIS A 122 15.52 43.22 16.90
N GLU A 123 16.37 43.17 17.93
CA GLU A 123 17.74 42.66 17.84
C GLU A 123 17.76 41.16 17.73
N LYS A 124 18.73 40.61 17.01
CA LYS A 124 18.94 39.17 16.89
C LYS A 124 19.20 38.54 18.28
N ARG A 125 18.40 37.60 18.65
CA ARG A 125 18.48 36.91 19.95
C ARG A 125 18.76 35.43 19.72
N TRP A 126 19.82 34.95 20.31
CA TRP A 126 20.29 33.58 20.25
C TRP A 126 19.62 32.76 21.33
N VAL A 127 19.16 31.57 20.99
CA VAL A 127 18.42 30.69 21.89
C VAL A 127 19.01 29.28 21.85
N LEU A 128 19.31 28.71 23.00
CA LEU A 128 19.52 27.27 23.12
C LEU A 128 18.14 26.62 23.26
N PRO A 129 17.61 25.90 22.25
CA PRO A 129 16.25 25.35 22.30
C PRO A 129 16.18 24.15 23.25
N LEU A 130 14.97 23.61 23.44
CA LEU A 130 14.82 22.26 23.94
C LEU A 130 15.46 21.27 22.98
N PHE A 131 15.72 20.08 23.45
CA PHE A 131 16.21 19.05 22.54
C PHE A 131 15.14 18.65 21.50
N VAL A 132 13.90 18.37 21.92
CA VAL A 132 12.75 18.00 21.06
C VAL A 132 11.51 18.75 21.55
N PRO A 133 10.80 19.50 20.71
CA PRO A 133 11.19 20.00 19.38
C PRO A 133 12.25 21.09 19.51
N GLY A 134 13.26 21.05 18.63
CA GLY A 134 14.36 22.01 18.64
C GLY A 134 15.66 21.47 18.04
N SER A 135 16.75 21.39 18.83
CA SER A 135 18.06 20.99 18.29
C SER A 135 18.05 19.61 17.63
N ALA A 136 17.25 18.66 18.07
CA ALA A 136 17.20 17.34 17.44
C ALA A 136 16.71 17.40 15.99
N GLU A 137 15.68 18.22 15.76
CA GLU A 137 15.17 18.46 14.42
C GLU A 137 16.22 19.16 13.57
N PHE A 138 16.80 20.26 14.06
CA PHE A 138 17.76 21.07 13.30
C PHE A 138 19.03 20.30 12.95
N LEU A 139 19.53 19.44 13.83
CA LEU A 139 20.66 18.55 13.57
C LEU A 139 20.37 17.57 12.42
N ASN A 140 19.11 17.18 12.22
CA ASN A 140 18.68 16.23 11.21
C ASN A 140 17.96 16.86 9.99
N MET A 141 18.05 18.20 9.82
CA MET A 141 17.42 18.91 8.70
C MET A 141 18.42 19.28 7.58
N ARG A 142 19.60 18.68 7.56
CA ARG A 142 20.61 18.89 6.53
C ARG A 142 21.30 17.59 6.17
N LYS A 143 21.19 17.19 4.90
CA LYS A 143 21.68 15.89 4.40
C LYS A 143 23.18 15.71 4.60
N SER A 144 23.99 16.74 4.27
CA SER A 144 25.45 16.68 4.45
C SER A 144 25.83 16.38 5.91
N GLN A 145 25.15 16.98 6.87
CA GLN A 145 25.44 16.75 8.29
C GLN A 145 25.07 15.32 8.73
N ILE A 146 23.94 14.78 8.28
CA ILE A 146 23.55 13.38 8.59
C ILE A 146 24.52 12.40 7.90
N ASP A 147 25.06 12.74 6.75
CA ASP A 147 25.99 11.87 6.03
C ASP A 147 27.38 11.87 6.68
N GLU A 148 27.84 13.02 7.16
CA GLU A 148 29.11 13.18 7.92
C GLU A 148 29.01 12.66 9.35
N HIS A 149 27.86 12.88 10.01
CA HIS A 149 27.58 12.55 11.41
C HIS A 149 26.32 11.69 11.57
N PRO A 150 26.29 10.45 11.06
CA PRO A 150 25.10 9.60 11.10
C PRO A 150 24.60 9.28 12.51
N GLU A 151 25.45 9.41 13.51
CA GLU A 151 25.10 9.26 14.93
C GLU A 151 24.04 10.27 15.41
N VAL A 152 23.89 11.43 14.74
CA VAL A 152 22.82 12.38 15.10
C VAL A 152 21.43 11.84 14.82
N ALA A 153 21.29 10.97 13.81
CA ALA A 153 20.03 10.29 13.54
C ALA A 153 19.66 9.30 14.65
N ALA A 154 20.65 8.52 15.12
CA ALA A 154 20.44 7.59 16.23
C ALA A 154 20.19 8.34 17.55
N PHE A 155 20.87 9.45 17.76
CA PHE A 155 20.65 10.34 18.91
C PHE A 155 19.20 10.87 18.92
N PHE A 156 18.71 11.38 17.80
CA PHE A 156 17.34 11.86 17.67
C PHE A 156 16.31 10.78 18.00
N GLU A 157 16.48 9.57 17.45
CA GLU A 157 15.62 8.44 17.73
C GLU A 157 15.59 8.06 19.20
N ARG A 158 16.76 7.84 19.78
CA ARG A 158 16.91 7.43 21.18
C ARG A 158 16.35 8.47 22.14
N MET A 159 16.67 9.73 21.92
CA MET A 159 16.23 10.81 22.80
C MET A 159 14.75 11.13 22.68
N THR A 160 14.15 10.92 21.50
CA THR A 160 12.70 11.08 21.35
C THR A 160 11.97 9.95 22.07
N MET A 161 12.42 8.70 21.91
CA MET A 161 11.69 7.54 22.41
C MET A 161 11.83 7.33 23.92
N LEU A 162 13.03 7.49 24.49
CA LEU A 162 13.30 7.23 25.91
C LEU A 162 12.41 8.04 26.88
N PRO A 163 12.25 9.37 26.76
CA PRO A 163 11.35 10.11 27.64
C PRO A 163 9.87 9.81 27.33
N LEU A 164 9.49 9.61 26.08
CA LEU A 164 8.10 9.37 25.70
C LEU A 164 7.59 8.01 26.19
N GLU A 165 8.40 6.98 26.21
CA GLU A 165 8.06 5.67 26.79
C GLU A 165 7.64 5.79 28.26
N LYS A 166 8.27 6.68 29.01
CA LYS A 166 7.97 6.89 30.43
C LYS A 166 6.75 7.77 30.68
N ILE A 167 6.54 8.79 29.85
CA ILE A 167 5.50 9.80 30.08
C ILE A 167 4.15 9.43 29.46
N THR A 168 4.15 8.84 28.27
CA THR A 168 2.92 8.53 27.51
C THR A 168 1.92 7.65 28.28
N PRO A 169 2.36 6.67 29.14
CA PRO A 169 1.41 5.85 29.89
C PRO A 169 0.57 6.61 30.93
N MET A 170 0.92 7.85 31.23
CA MET A 170 0.33 8.60 32.35
C MET A 170 -0.38 9.90 31.95
N VAL A 171 -0.13 10.41 30.75
CA VAL A 171 -0.70 11.69 30.28
C VAL A 171 -2.08 11.52 29.64
N PRO A 172 -2.92 12.57 29.60
CA PRO A 172 -4.22 12.50 28.95
C PRO A 172 -4.06 12.33 27.42
N PRO A 173 -5.08 11.80 26.73
CA PRO A 173 -5.10 11.82 25.28
C PRO A 173 -4.88 13.23 24.73
N GLY A 174 -3.95 13.37 23.78
CA GLY A 174 -3.50 14.67 23.30
C GLY A 174 -2.42 15.34 24.14
N GLY A 175 -2.14 14.87 25.36
CA GLY A 175 -0.98 15.23 26.18
C GLY A 175 -0.72 16.73 26.36
N ALA A 176 -1.72 17.58 26.38
CA ALA A 176 -1.63 19.05 26.29
C ALA A 176 -0.81 19.52 25.06
N GLY A 177 -0.81 18.73 23.98
CA GLY A 177 -0.03 19.01 22.78
C GLY A 177 1.48 19.04 23.03
N ILE A 178 2.01 18.07 23.76
CA ILE A 178 3.45 17.98 24.05
C ILE A 178 4.24 17.97 22.73
N GLY A 179 4.92 19.07 22.43
CA GLY A 179 5.74 19.27 21.27
C GLY A 179 4.99 19.62 19.98
N MET A 180 3.96 18.87 19.63
CA MET A 180 3.22 19.00 18.39
C MET A 180 1.71 18.95 18.63
N HIS A 181 0.96 19.61 17.73
CA HIS A 181 -0.50 19.63 17.74
C HIS A 181 -1.02 19.29 16.36
N VAL A 182 -1.96 18.35 16.23
CA VAL A 182 -2.59 18.01 14.94
C VAL A 182 -3.57 19.11 14.57
N ILE A 183 -3.42 19.62 13.36
CA ILE A 183 -4.37 20.54 12.76
C ILE A 183 -5.17 19.79 11.68
N PRO A 184 -6.51 19.82 11.71
CA PRO A 184 -7.31 19.11 10.72
C PRO A 184 -7.09 19.64 9.30
N VAL A 185 -7.32 18.78 8.30
CA VAL A 185 -7.48 19.27 6.92
C VAL A 185 -8.62 20.28 6.91
N GLU A 186 -8.38 21.50 6.43
CA GLU A 186 -9.29 22.63 6.59
C GLU A 186 -10.67 22.35 6.00
N LYS A 187 -10.71 21.77 4.80
CA LYS A 187 -11.96 21.34 4.14
C LYS A 187 -12.80 20.38 4.99
N ALA A 188 -12.19 19.61 5.89
CA ALA A 188 -12.89 18.65 6.75
C ALA A 188 -13.67 19.31 7.90
N ILE A 189 -13.41 20.60 8.19
CA ILE A 189 -14.01 21.36 9.28
C ILE A 189 -14.70 22.66 8.82
N GLU A 190 -14.78 22.91 7.52
CA GLU A 190 -15.45 24.12 6.95
C GLU A 190 -16.91 24.28 7.39
N THR A 191 -17.60 23.18 7.63
CA THR A 191 -19.00 23.19 8.08
C THR A 191 -19.17 23.16 9.59
N GLU A 192 -18.08 23.10 10.36
CA GLU A 192 -18.09 23.01 11.81
C GLU A 192 -18.17 24.41 12.44
N ASN A 193 -19.32 24.75 13.02
CA ASN A 193 -19.59 26.08 13.55
C ASN A 193 -18.88 26.42 14.88
N GLU A 194 -18.29 25.40 15.53
CA GLU A 194 -17.58 25.56 16.81
C GLU A 194 -16.05 25.59 16.65
N SER A 195 -15.55 25.59 15.41
CA SER A 195 -14.09 25.67 15.14
C SER A 195 -13.50 26.99 15.65
N VAL A 196 -12.25 26.97 16.06
CA VAL A 196 -11.48 28.16 16.47
C VAL A 196 -10.34 28.42 15.49
N ASP A 197 -9.93 29.68 15.36
CA ASP A 197 -8.90 30.10 14.39
C ASP A 197 -7.63 29.23 14.43
N LEU A 198 -7.18 28.84 15.61
CA LEU A 198 -5.99 28.02 15.79
C LEU A 198 -6.07 26.62 15.13
N GLU A 199 -7.27 26.16 14.79
CA GLU A 199 -7.53 24.88 14.14
C GLU A 199 -7.46 24.96 12.61
N HIS A 200 -7.23 26.18 12.04
CA HIS A 200 -7.18 26.43 10.61
C HIS A 200 -5.76 26.74 10.13
N ILE A 201 -5.33 26.04 9.07
CA ILE A 201 -4.03 26.31 8.41
C ILE A 201 -3.99 27.72 7.85
N SER A 202 -5.10 28.16 7.25
CA SER A 202 -5.24 29.51 6.66
C SER A 202 -5.00 30.62 7.68
N TYR A 203 -5.43 30.48 8.93
CA TYR A 203 -5.14 31.39 10.02
C TYR A 203 -3.62 31.56 10.23
N TRP A 204 -2.91 30.44 10.36
CA TRP A 204 -1.47 30.46 10.58
C TRP A 204 -0.70 31.03 9.38
N LEU A 205 -1.11 30.68 8.16
CA LEU A 205 -0.50 31.26 6.95
C LEU A 205 -0.74 32.77 6.88
N SER A 206 -1.93 33.25 7.19
CA SER A 206 -2.23 34.67 7.19
C SER A 206 -1.46 35.44 8.28
N LYS A 207 -1.28 34.81 9.46
CA LYS A 207 -0.51 35.39 10.57
C LYS A 207 0.98 35.61 10.23
N TYR A 208 1.56 34.78 9.38
CA TYR A 208 2.96 34.84 8.95
C TYR A 208 3.11 35.24 7.47
N GLU A 209 2.19 36.03 6.94
CA GLU A 209 2.15 36.39 5.52
C GLU A 209 3.49 36.88 5.00
N GLY A 210 3.96 36.30 3.88
CA GLY A 210 5.21 36.62 3.21
C GLY A 210 6.46 36.01 3.85
N LYS A 211 6.36 35.18 4.90
CA LYS A 211 7.50 34.54 5.55
C LYS A 211 7.30 33.03 5.71
N TYR A 212 7.54 32.31 4.61
CA TYR A 212 7.49 30.84 4.58
C TYR A 212 8.76 30.27 3.97
N ALA A 213 9.24 29.16 4.51
CA ALA A 213 10.34 28.40 3.93
C ALA A 213 10.04 26.89 3.97
N LYS A 214 10.18 26.20 2.84
CA LYS A 214 10.16 24.73 2.83
C LYS A 214 11.50 24.19 3.30
N SER A 215 11.47 23.04 3.98
CA SER A 215 12.65 22.42 4.55
C SER A 215 12.55 20.91 4.64
N MET A 216 13.71 20.28 4.80
CA MET A 216 13.82 18.83 5.00
C MET A 216 13.07 18.39 6.26
N CYS A 217 12.35 17.27 6.16
CA CYS A 217 11.72 16.63 7.30
C CYS A 217 12.76 15.81 8.11
N SER A 218 13.13 16.28 9.28
CA SER A 218 14.08 15.62 10.20
C SER A 218 13.70 14.18 10.53
N CYS A 219 12.41 13.91 10.76
CA CYS A 219 11.94 12.55 11.05
C CYS A 219 12.13 11.60 9.85
N ARG A 220 11.82 12.02 8.61
CA ARG A 220 12.07 11.20 7.42
C ARG A 220 13.56 10.96 7.18
N ALA A 221 14.36 12.03 7.28
CA ALA A 221 15.80 11.98 7.05
C ALA A 221 16.50 11.06 8.06
N SER A 222 16.22 11.22 9.35
CA SER A 222 16.81 10.37 10.39
C SER A 222 16.37 8.90 10.27
N ARG A 223 15.10 8.63 10.00
CA ARG A 223 14.59 7.26 9.82
C ARG A 223 15.16 6.59 8.58
N ALA A 224 15.31 7.32 7.47
CA ALA A 224 16.00 6.81 6.27
C ALA A 224 17.45 6.44 6.57
N LYS A 225 18.20 7.30 7.32
CA LYS A 225 19.59 7.02 7.72
C LYS A 225 19.72 5.80 8.64
N LEU A 226 18.69 5.52 9.45
CA LEU A 226 18.64 4.32 10.30
C LEU A 226 18.17 3.06 9.54
N GLY A 227 17.96 3.12 8.22
CA GLY A 227 17.46 2.00 7.42
C GLY A 227 15.98 1.66 7.68
N GLU A 228 15.18 2.62 8.15
CA GLU A 228 13.78 2.41 8.54
C GLU A 228 12.82 3.46 7.95
N GLY A 229 13.19 4.05 6.82
CA GLY A 229 12.32 4.93 6.05
C GLY A 229 11.12 4.20 5.44
N CYS A 230 10.12 4.95 5.01
CA CYS A 230 8.92 4.41 4.36
C CYS A 230 8.87 4.69 2.84
N GLY A 231 9.95 5.25 2.26
CA GLY A 231 10.06 5.56 0.84
C GLY A 231 9.59 6.96 0.46
N ASP A 232 9.04 7.73 1.39
CA ASP A 232 8.76 9.15 1.14
C ASP A 232 10.08 9.92 1.06
N ASP A 233 10.19 10.84 0.12
CA ASP A 233 11.30 11.78 0.09
C ASP A 233 11.33 12.62 1.39
N ALA A 234 12.51 12.89 1.90
CA ALA A 234 12.67 13.70 3.11
C ALA A 234 12.59 15.21 2.82
N GLU A 235 12.86 15.61 1.60
CA GLU A 235 12.98 17.02 1.21
C GLU A 235 11.62 17.73 1.18
N SER A 236 11.60 18.98 1.59
CA SER A 236 10.51 19.95 1.36
C SER A 236 9.15 19.71 2.04
N TRP A 237 9.00 18.74 2.93
CA TRP A 237 7.71 18.47 3.60
C TRP A 237 7.43 19.33 4.84
N CYS A 238 8.42 19.95 5.44
CA CYS A 238 8.26 20.84 6.60
C CYS A 238 8.28 22.29 6.15
N ILE A 239 7.36 23.10 6.68
CA ILE A 239 7.26 24.53 6.35
C ILE A 239 7.56 25.33 7.61
N GLY A 240 8.69 26.04 7.62
CA GLY A 240 9.00 27.04 8.63
C GLY A 240 8.26 28.34 8.36
N VAL A 241 7.84 29.04 9.42
CA VAL A 241 7.07 30.28 9.32
C VAL A 241 7.70 31.39 10.17
N GLY A 242 7.52 32.64 9.77
CA GLY A 242 8.05 33.81 10.49
C GLY A 242 9.59 33.79 10.58
N ASP A 243 10.14 34.10 11.76
CA ASP A 243 11.59 34.10 11.98
C ASP A 243 12.26 32.73 11.79
N MET A 244 11.49 31.65 11.91
CA MET A 244 11.99 30.32 11.62
C MET A 244 12.21 30.10 10.12
N ALA A 245 11.45 30.75 9.25
CA ALA A 245 11.73 30.72 7.80
C ALA A 245 13.08 31.36 7.50
N ASP A 246 13.38 32.51 8.11
CA ASP A 246 14.68 33.18 7.97
C ASP A 246 15.82 32.26 8.49
N TYR A 247 15.64 31.65 9.68
CA TYR A 247 16.63 30.72 10.24
C TYR A 247 16.90 29.54 9.31
N ILE A 248 15.85 28.92 8.77
CA ILE A 248 15.96 27.77 7.86
C ILE A 248 16.79 28.13 6.62
N VAL A 249 16.52 29.28 6.00
CA VAL A 249 17.21 29.70 4.78
C VAL A 249 18.63 30.13 5.06
N GLU A 250 18.86 30.97 6.07
CA GLU A 250 20.20 31.45 6.43
C GLU A 250 21.14 30.33 6.86
N THR A 251 20.59 29.22 7.43
CA THR A 251 21.37 28.05 7.85
C THR A 251 21.37 26.91 6.82
N GLN A 252 20.95 27.16 5.59
CA GLN A 252 20.98 26.23 4.45
C GLN A 252 20.20 24.91 4.72
N ARG A 253 19.04 24.98 5.38
CA ARG A 253 18.15 23.87 5.65
C ARG A 253 16.95 23.83 4.72
N GLY A 254 16.75 24.84 3.90
CA GLY A 254 15.66 24.98 2.99
C GLY A 254 15.70 26.29 2.22
N GLU A 255 14.62 26.62 1.58
CA GLU A 255 14.46 27.81 0.74
C GLU A 255 13.13 28.51 0.96
N TYR A 256 13.09 29.84 0.69
CA TYR A 256 11.84 30.58 0.77
C TYR A 256 10.85 30.10 -0.28
N ILE A 257 9.58 30.10 0.11
CA ILE A 257 8.45 29.78 -0.77
C ILE A 257 7.35 30.83 -0.65
N THR A 258 6.51 30.89 -1.68
CA THR A 258 5.30 31.68 -1.68
C THR A 258 4.17 30.97 -0.91
N LYS A 259 3.08 31.71 -0.65
CA LYS A 259 1.86 31.13 -0.05
C LYS A 259 1.25 30.03 -0.93
N ASP A 260 1.25 30.25 -2.25
CA ASP A 260 0.68 29.30 -3.21
C ASP A 260 1.49 27.99 -3.25
N GLU A 261 2.83 28.07 -3.23
CA GLU A 261 3.69 26.88 -3.12
C GLU A 261 3.47 26.13 -1.79
N ALA A 262 3.28 26.84 -0.68
CA ALA A 262 2.94 26.21 0.59
C ALA A 262 1.60 25.46 0.52
N LEU A 263 0.57 26.05 -0.11
CA LEU A 263 -0.73 25.42 -0.32
C LEU A 263 -0.62 24.17 -1.23
N GLU A 264 0.25 24.21 -2.25
CA GLU A 264 0.55 23.05 -3.08
C GLU A 264 1.18 21.91 -2.28
N ILE A 265 2.12 22.22 -1.38
CA ILE A 265 2.74 21.22 -0.49
C ILE A 265 1.69 20.59 0.43
N PHE A 266 0.78 21.38 1.00
CA PHE A 266 -0.32 20.84 1.82
C PHE A 266 -1.22 19.93 1.01
N LYS A 267 -1.62 20.33 -0.20
CA LYS A 267 -2.43 19.50 -1.09
C LYS A 267 -1.74 18.17 -1.41
N LYS A 268 -0.46 18.19 -1.78
CA LYS A 268 0.34 16.98 -2.02
C LYS A 268 0.42 16.09 -0.77
N ALA A 269 0.53 16.69 0.41
CA ALA A 269 0.54 15.97 1.68
C ALA A 269 -0.80 15.28 1.93
N GLU A 270 -1.92 15.97 1.73
CA GLU A 270 -3.26 15.41 1.82
C GLU A 270 -3.47 14.25 0.83
N ASP A 271 -2.99 14.40 -0.41
CA ASP A 271 -3.08 13.36 -1.44
C ASP A 271 -2.30 12.11 -1.05
N ASN A 272 -1.17 12.26 -0.35
CA ASN A 272 -0.38 11.17 0.21
C ASN A 272 -0.90 10.64 1.58
N GLY A 273 -1.96 11.21 2.14
CA GLY A 273 -2.53 10.83 3.43
C GLY A 273 -1.68 11.26 4.63
N PHE A 274 -0.87 12.32 4.49
CA PHE A 274 -0.05 12.86 5.57
C PHE A 274 -0.86 13.75 6.50
N VAL A 275 -0.39 13.87 7.73
CA VAL A 275 -1.05 14.62 8.82
C VAL A 275 -0.39 15.97 8.99
N HIS A 276 -1.18 17.02 8.98
CA HIS A 276 -0.68 18.35 9.33
C HIS A 276 -0.50 18.47 10.84
N GLN A 277 0.67 18.94 11.25
CA GLN A 277 0.97 19.23 12.65
C GLN A 277 1.67 20.59 12.78
N ILE A 278 1.28 21.35 13.77
CA ILE A 278 1.96 22.60 14.14
C ILE A 278 2.80 22.41 15.40
N THR A 279 3.89 23.15 15.49
CA THR A 279 4.71 23.16 16.69
C THR A 279 3.97 23.84 17.84
N ASN A 280 4.05 23.25 19.03
CA ASN A 280 3.38 23.76 20.21
C ASN A 280 4.41 24.00 21.33
N ILE A 281 5.20 25.07 21.20
CA ILE A 281 6.30 25.39 22.12
C ILE A 281 6.01 26.69 22.88
N ASP A 282 5.51 27.71 22.19
CA ASP A 282 5.22 29.04 22.73
C ASP A 282 3.71 29.32 22.91
N GLY A 283 2.92 28.24 23.03
CA GLY A 283 1.48 28.35 23.19
C GLY A 283 0.76 28.89 21.95
N GLU A 284 -0.35 29.59 22.16
CA GLU A 284 -1.22 30.11 21.09
C GLU A 284 -0.65 31.33 20.36
N GLN A 285 0.43 31.91 20.88
CA GLN A 285 0.99 33.13 20.31
C GLN A 285 1.88 32.86 19.11
N LYS A 286 2.57 31.71 19.07
CA LYS A 286 3.59 31.45 18.07
C LYS A 286 3.70 29.98 17.72
N ILE A 287 3.90 29.71 16.43
CA ILE A 287 4.40 28.43 15.93
C ILE A 287 5.72 28.63 15.17
N PHE A 288 6.55 27.62 15.08
CA PHE A 288 7.79 27.66 14.31
C PHE A 288 7.59 27.07 12.92
N GLY A 289 6.66 26.16 12.77
CA GLY A 289 6.43 25.50 11.49
C GLY A 289 5.21 24.62 11.49
N ILE A 290 4.86 24.22 10.28
CA ILE A 290 3.79 23.29 9.94
C ILE A 290 4.42 22.08 9.27
N CYS A 291 4.26 20.91 9.86
CA CYS A 291 4.79 19.66 9.37
C CYS A 291 3.72 18.86 8.62
N ASN A 292 4.13 18.12 7.60
CA ASN A 292 3.32 17.18 6.83
C ASN A 292 3.80 15.76 7.13
N CYS A 293 3.21 15.11 8.12
CA CYS A 293 3.78 13.97 8.82
C CYS A 293 3.23 12.63 8.33
N ASN A 294 4.14 11.71 7.96
CA ASN A 294 3.79 10.30 7.82
C ASN A 294 3.86 9.60 9.18
N VAL A 295 2.78 8.95 9.59
CA VAL A 295 2.67 8.27 10.90
C VAL A 295 3.71 7.17 11.11
N ASN A 296 4.22 6.58 10.04
CA ASN A 296 5.19 5.48 10.12
C ASN A 296 6.60 5.95 10.50
N VAL A 297 6.93 7.22 10.28
CA VAL A 297 8.26 7.78 10.54
C VAL A 297 8.26 8.94 11.54
N CYS A 298 7.14 9.66 11.68
CA CYS A 298 7.06 10.82 12.57
C CYS A 298 7.26 10.44 14.04
N ASN A 299 8.23 11.07 14.70
CA ASN A 299 8.54 10.79 16.09
C ASN A 299 7.40 11.14 17.07
N ALA A 300 6.54 12.12 16.74
CA ALA A 300 5.37 12.45 17.54
C ALA A 300 4.21 11.48 17.35
N LEU A 301 3.86 11.15 16.09
CA LEU A 301 2.66 10.36 15.78
C LEU A 301 2.83 8.86 16.05
N ARG A 302 4.00 8.28 15.86
CA ARG A 302 4.20 6.83 16.04
C ARG A 302 4.32 6.39 17.51
N THR A 303 4.42 7.31 18.48
CA THR A 303 4.52 6.98 19.91
C THR A 303 3.37 6.11 20.40
N SER A 304 2.15 6.40 19.97
CA SER A 304 1.00 5.57 20.32
C SER A 304 1.11 4.14 19.81
N GLN A 305 1.85 3.97 18.73
CA GLN A 305 2.12 2.65 18.14
C GLN A 305 3.18 1.90 18.90
N LEU A 306 4.26 2.57 19.23
CA LEU A 306 5.41 1.97 19.89
C LEU A 306 5.08 1.56 21.32
N PHE A 307 4.35 2.41 22.05
CA PHE A 307 4.12 2.25 23.47
C PHE A 307 2.72 1.78 23.87
N ASN A 308 1.86 1.51 22.88
CA ASN A 308 0.45 1.15 23.10
C ASN A 308 -0.26 2.12 24.05
N THR A 309 -0.21 3.39 23.71
CA THR A 309 -0.77 4.50 24.48
C THR A 309 -1.62 5.39 23.56
N PRO A 310 -2.50 6.24 24.09
CA PRO A 310 -3.15 7.28 23.30
C PRO A 310 -2.12 8.19 22.63
N ASN A 311 -2.44 8.72 21.46
CA ASN A 311 -1.54 9.64 20.76
C ASN A 311 -1.42 10.97 21.53
N LEU A 312 -0.19 11.46 21.70
CA LEU A 312 0.11 12.75 22.33
C LEU A 312 -0.23 13.95 21.42
N SER A 313 -0.27 13.72 20.11
CA SER A 313 -0.64 14.73 19.10
C SER A 313 -2.00 14.41 18.54
N ARG A 314 -2.99 15.28 18.80
CA ARG A 314 -4.33 15.19 18.21
C ARG A 314 -4.96 16.58 18.12
N SER A 315 -6.07 16.67 17.40
CA SER A 315 -6.96 17.85 17.38
C SER A 315 -8.14 17.67 18.33
N ALA A 316 -9.02 18.66 18.39
CA ALA A 316 -10.30 18.62 19.11
C ALA A 316 -11.32 17.65 18.48
N TYR A 317 -11.08 17.17 17.27
CA TYR A 317 -12.05 16.46 16.46
C TYR A 317 -11.94 14.94 16.57
N VAL A 318 -13.08 14.29 16.31
CA VAL A 318 -13.20 12.83 16.18
C VAL A 318 -14.05 12.54 14.95
N ALA A 319 -13.66 11.55 14.17
CA ALA A 319 -14.45 11.12 13.02
C ALA A 319 -15.61 10.21 13.43
N SER A 320 -16.74 10.32 12.73
CA SER A 320 -17.87 9.40 12.78
C SER A 320 -18.24 8.93 11.38
N VAL A 321 -18.88 7.77 11.27
CA VAL A 321 -19.33 7.19 10.00
C VAL A 321 -20.83 7.07 10.00
N GLU A 322 -21.47 7.61 8.94
CA GLU A 322 -22.86 7.34 8.63
C GLU A 322 -22.98 6.00 7.87
N SER A 323 -23.42 4.95 8.55
CA SER A 323 -23.39 3.58 8.02
C SER A 323 -24.28 3.39 6.79
N GLU A 324 -25.38 4.16 6.67
CA GLU A 324 -26.29 4.06 5.53
C GLU A 324 -25.67 4.62 4.24
N SER A 325 -24.87 5.67 4.33
CA SER A 325 -24.15 6.26 3.21
C SER A 325 -22.88 5.48 2.88
N CYS A 326 -22.30 4.76 3.86
CA CYS A 326 -21.04 4.03 3.70
C CYS A 326 -21.20 2.80 2.82
N VAL A 327 -20.26 2.57 1.93
CA VAL A 327 -20.19 1.42 1.00
C VAL A 327 -19.00 0.48 1.28
N ALA A 328 -18.36 0.60 2.42
CA ALA A 328 -17.21 -0.21 2.81
C ALA A 328 -16.08 -0.28 1.75
N CYS A 329 -15.87 0.80 1.00
CA CYS A 329 -14.80 0.82 -0.01
C CYS A 329 -13.40 0.70 0.60
N GLY A 330 -13.24 1.05 1.89
CA GLY A 330 -11.97 0.95 2.62
C GLY A 330 -11.04 2.14 2.43
N ARG A 331 -11.38 3.16 1.62
CA ARG A 331 -10.49 4.29 1.35
C ARG A 331 -10.10 5.07 2.62
N CYS A 332 -11.07 5.32 3.50
CA CYS A 332 -10.81 5.94 4.79
C CYS A 332 -9.93 5.07 5.70
N VAL A 333 -10.04 3.73 5.59
CA VAL A 333 -9.21 2.78 6.34
C VAL A 333 -7.76 2.83 5.87
N GLU A 334 -7.54 2.77 4.56
CA GLU A 334 -6.20 2.81 3.94
C GLU A 334 -5.45 4.10 4.23
N ASN A 335 -6.17 5.22 4.22
CA ASN A 335 -5.61 6.55 4.43
C ASN A 335 -5.63 6.98 5.90
N CYS A 336 -6.15 6.18 6.83
CA CYS A 336 -6.17 6.56 8.24
C CYS A 336 -4.77 6.45 8.86
N PRO A 337 -4.08 7.56 9.14
CA PRO A 337 -2.72 7.52 9.66
C PRO A 337 -2.63 6.92 11.06
N ALA A 338 -3.70 7.00 11.84
CA ALA A 338 -3.76 6.48 13.21
C ALA A 338 -4.29 5.03 13.29
N GLY A 339 -4.74 4.44 12.19
CA GLY A 339 -5.40 3.13 12.18
C GLY A 339 -6.69 3.11 13.02
N ALA A 340 -7.38 4.24 13.11
CA ALA A 340 -8.61 4.39 13.87
C ALA A 340 -9.84 3.92 13.10
N VAL A 341 -9.79 4.00 11.77
CA VAL A 341 -10.88 3.56 10.90
C VAL A 341 -10.62 2.12 10.47
N LYS A 342 -11.65 1.28 10.50
CA LYS A 342 -11.59 -0.12 10.06
C LYS A 342 -12.88 -0.51 9.37
N LEU A 343 -12.85 -1.62 8.62
CA LEU A 343 -14.05 -2.18 7.99
C LEU A 343 -14.84 -3.01 9.00
N GLY A 344 -16.15 -2.94 8.91
CA GLY A 344 -17.10 -3.70 9.72
C GLY A 344 -18.27 -4.21 8.89
N GLN A 345 -19.04 -5.11 9.48
CA GLN A 345 -20.26 -5.65 8.90
C GLN A 345 -21.44 -4.75 9.25
N LYS A 346 -22.34 -4.56 8.29
CA LYS A 346 -23.57 -3.80 8.45
C LYS A 346 -24.82 -4.67 8.66
N LEU A 347 -24.83 -5.88 8.06
CA LEU A 347 -25.97 -6.79 8.19
C LEU A 347 -26.16 -7.26 9.63
N CYS A 348 -27.42 -7.49 9.98
CA CYS A 348 -27.81 -8.12 11.24
C CYS A 348 -27.39 -9.59 11.30
N THR A 349 -27.13 -10.07 12.50
CA THR A 349 -27.06 -11.50 12.81
C THR A 349 -28.43 -12.00 13.34
N LYS A 350 -28.59 -13.31 13.58
CA LYS A 350 -29.78 -13.87 14.24
C LYS A 350 -30.01 -13.31 15.65
N ASP A 351 -28.94 -12.83 16.29
CA ASP A 351 -28.96 -12.25 17.63
C ASP A 351 -29.21 -10.73 17.62
N GLY A 352 -29.40 -10.13 16.45
CA GLY A 352 -29.64 -8.70 16.26
C GLY A 352 -28.60 -8.04 15.36
N TYR A 353 -28.54 -6.71 15.40
CA TYR A 353 -27.54 -5.94 14.63
C TYR A 353 -26.13 -6.13 15.18
N ILE A 354 -25.15 -6.11 14.28
CA ILE A 354 -23.75 -6.06 14.68
C ILE A 354 -23.44 -4.66 15.20
N GLU A 355 -23.23 -4.56 16.50
CA GLU A 355 -22.87 -3.33 17.16
C GLU A 355 -21.37 -3.21 17.36
N TYR A 356 -20.87 -2.01 17.22
CA TYR A 356 -19.46 -1.65 17.50
C TYR A 356 -19.43 -0.59 18.60
N PRO A 357 -19.67 -0.98 19.88
CA PRO A 357 -19.79 -0.03 20.97
C PRO A 357 -18.46 0.73 21.18
N ARG A 358 -18.61 2.00 21.55
CA ARG A 358 -17.46 2.83 21.90
C ARG A 358 -16.79 2.27 23.15
N GLN A 359 -15.50 1.94 23.01
CA GLN A 359 -14.71 1.48 24.14
C GLN A 359 -14.15 2.67 24.91
N GLU A 360 -14.36 2.70 26.22
CA GLU A 360 -13.74 3.69 27.08
C GLU A 360 -12.27 3.34 27.33
N LEU A 361 -11.42 4.37 27.42
CA LEU A 361 -10.02 4.18 27.81
C LEU A 361 -9.93 3.80 29.28
N PRO A 362 -9.25 2.70 29.62
CA PRO A 362 -9.06 2.33 31.03
C PRO A 362 -8.23 3.42 31.74
N ASP A 363 -8.78 4.05 32.74
CA ASP A 363 -8.12 5.12 33.52
C ASP A 363 -7.58 4.65 34.87
N ASP A 364 -7.84 3.39 35.22
CA ASP A 364 -7.41 2.71 36.44
C ASP A 364 -6.23 1.73 36.24
N VAL A 365 -5.67 1.64 35.06
CA VAL A 365 -4.46 0.91 34.72
C VAL A 365 -3.43 1.80 34.05
N LYS A 366 -2.16 1.45 34.23
CA LYS A 366 -1.08 2.11 33.49
C LYS A 366 -1.06 1.58 32.05
N TRP A 367 -1.16 2.46 31.06
CA TRP A 367 -1.09 2.07 29.67
C TRP A 367 0.31 1.54 29.32
N GLY A 368 0.39 0.72 28.30
CA GLY A 368 1.65 0.16 27.83
C GLY A 368 1.46 -1.20 27.15
N PRO A 369 2.53 -1.78 26.59
CA PRO A 369 2.46 -3.02 25.83
C PRO A 369 1.87 -4.22 26.58
N GLU A 370 2.09 -4.28 27.90
CA GLU A 370 1.64 -5.40 28.76
C GLU A 370 0.30 -5.15 29.47
N LYS A 371 -0.10 -3.90 29.60
CA LYS A 371 -1.23 -3.49 30.45
C LYS A 371 -2.46 -3.05 29.68
N TRP A 372 -2.29 -2.62 28.46
CA TRP A 372 -3.41 -2.35 27.56
C TRP A 372 -3.76 -3.62 26.82
N SER A 373 -5.06 -3.87 26.62
CA SER A 373 -5.51 -5.04 25.87
C SER A 373 -4.74 -5.21 24.55
N VAL A 374 -4.08 -6.35 24.41
CA VAL A 374 -3.38 -6.73 23.16
C VAL A 374 -4.38 -6.74 22.00
N ASP A 375 -5.59 -7.25 22.23
CA ASP A 375 -6.68 -7.26 21.27
C ASP A 375 -7.07 -5.86 20.83
N TYR A 376 -7.13 -4.89 21.75
CA TYR A 376 -7.44 -3.51 21.38
C TYR A 376 -6.43 -2.95 20.40
N ARG A 377 -5.15 -3.17 20.66
CA ARG A 377 -4.07 -2.73 19.77
C ARG A 377 -4.11 -3.46 18.44
N ASP A 378 -4.16 -4.77 18.46
CA ASP A 378 -4.03 -5.60 17.28
C ASP A 378 -5.27 -5.48 16.39
N ARG A 379 -6.46 -5.58 16.95
CA ARG A 379 -7.72 -5.41 16.20
C ARG A 379 -7.90 -4.01 15.64
N ASN A 380 -7.44 -3.00 16.34
CA ASN A 380 -7.69 -1.61 15.95
C ASN A 380 -6.57 -0.98 15.14
N ARG A 381 -5.41 -1.62 14.99
CA ARG A 381 -4.27 -1.01 14.28
C ARG A 381 -3.68 -1.87 13.21
N ILE A 382 -3.39 -3.12 13.54
CA ILE A 382 -2.62 -4.00 12.68
C ILE A 382 -3.52 -4.57 11.61
N ASN A 383 -4.72 -4.94 12.01
CA ASN A 383 -5.70 -5.61 11.18
C ASN A 383 -6.83 -4.63 10.81
N CYS A 384 -6.49 -3.48 10.24
CA CYS A 384 -7.48 -2.49 9.82
C CYS A 384 -8.53 -3.04 8.87
N TYR A 385 -8.29 -4.19 8.26
CA TYR A 385 -9.15 -4.83 7.27
C TYR A 385 -9.79 -6.13 7.76
N ASP A 386 -9.54 -6.55 8.98
CA ASP A 386 -9.88 -7.87 9.49
C ASP A 386 -11.19 -7.95 10.27
N THR A 387 -11.90 -6.86 10.38
CA THR A 387 -13.19 -6.83 11.10
C THR A 387 -14.35 -7.41 10.29
N GLY A 388 -14.04 -7.96 9.13
CA GLY A 388 -15.03 -8.48 8.22
C GLY A 388 -15.82 -7.37 7.52
N THR A 389 -16.14 -7.58 6.29
CA THR A 389 -16.90 -6.63 5.48
C THR A 389 -17.68 -7.38 4.40
N SER A 390 -18.08 -6.67 3.35
CA SER A 390 -18.75 -7.29 2.22
C SER A 390 -17.93 -8.48 1.68
N PRO A 391 -18.46 -9.70 1.65
CA PRO A 391 -17.75 -10.90 1.19
C PRO A 391 -17.19 -10.77 -0.22
N CYS A 392 -17.87 -10.03 -1.10
CA CYS A 392 -17.40 -9.77 -2.46
C CYS A 392 -16.06 -9.01 -2.51
N LYS A 393 -15.78 -8.13 -1.54
CA LYS A 393 -14.48 -7.46 -1.43
C LYS A 393 -13.41 -8.41 -0.88
N THR A 394 -13.74 -9.19 0.14
CA THR A 394 -12.77 -10.12 0.78
C THR A 394 -12.37 -11.26 -0.14
N ALA A 395 -13.30 -11.79 -0.93
CA ALA A 395 -13.05 -12.88 -1.88
C ALA A 395 -12.25 -12.42 -3.13
N CYS A 396 -12.23 -11.13 -3.45
CA CYS A 396 -11.45 -10.62 -4.57
C CYS A 396 -9.96 -10.56 -4.19
N PRO A 397 -9.04 -11.18 -4.95
CA PRO A 397 -7.60 -11.13 -4.66
C PRO A 397 -7.03 -9.70 -4.64
N ALA A 398 -7.58 -8.81 -5.47
CA ALA A 398 -7.21 -7.39 -5.51
C ALA A 398 -8.02 -6.54 -4.51
N HIS A 399 -8.97 -7.12 -3.77
CA HIS A 399 -9.81 -6.43 -2.79
C HIS A 399 -10.56 -5.21 -3.35
N ILE A 400 -11.06 -5.31 -4.59
CA ILE A 400 -11.80 -4.23 -5.26
C ILE A 400 -13.03 -3.85 -4.43
N ALA A 401 -13.32 -2.56 -4.37
CA ALA A 401 -14.45 -2.00 -3.63
C ALA A 401 -15.79 -2.24 -4.34
N VAL A 402 -16.22 -3.51 -4.43
CA VAL A 402 -17.39 -3.95 -5.21
C VAL A 402 -18.65 -3.19 -4.81
N GLN A 403 -18.99 -3.17 -3.54
CA GLN A 403 -20.18 -2.47 -3.04
C GLN A 403 -20.18 -0.98 -3.43
N GLY A 404 -18.98 -0.36 -3.47
CA GLY A 404 -18.81 1.05 -3.82
C GLY A 404 -19.11 1.31 -5.31
N TYR A 405 -18.51 0.56 -6.22
CA TYR A 405 -18.76 0.81 -7.63
C TYR A 405 -20.18 0.39 -8.10
N LEU A 406 -20.78 -0.59 -7.44
CA LEU A 406 -22.20 -0.92 -7.67
C LEU A 406 -23.09 0.27 -7.29
N LYS A 407 -22.85 0.92 -6.14
CA LYS A 407 -23.62 2.09 -5.72
C LYS A 407 -23.41 3.30 -6.64
N LEU A 408 -22.19 3.54 -7.10
CA LEU A 408 -21.91 4.60 -8.07
C LEU A 408 -22.56 4.32 -9.42
N ALA A 409 -22.53 3.08 -9.89
CA ALA A 409 -23.22 2.68 -11.13
C ALA A 409 -24.75 2.83 -11.02
N ALA A 410 -25.34 2.50 -9.87
CA ALA A 410 -26.77 2.76 -9.59
C ALA A 410 -27.14 4.24 -9.72
N GLN A 411 -26.21 5.15 -9.46
CA GLN A 411 -26.38 6.60 -9.57
C GLN A 411 -26.00 7.15 -10.98
N GLY A 412 -25.60 6.30 -11.92
CA GLY A 412 -25.10 6.72 -13.23
C GLY A 412 -23.70 7.38 -13.20
N LYS A 413 -22.98 7.30 -12.09
CA LYS A 413 -21.64 7.86 -11.90
C LYS A 413 -20.57 6.85 -12.35
N TYR A 414 -20.54 6.57 -13.65
CA TYR A 414 -19.71 5.49 -14.21
C TYR A 414 -18.22 5.83 -14.18
N ARG A 415 -17.85 7.12 -14.39
CA ARG A 415 -16.46 7.57 -14.33
C ARG A 415 -15.88 7.42 -12.92
N GLU A 416 -16.63 7.82 -11.90
CA GLU A 416 -16.22 7.66 -10.48
C GLU A 416 -16.19 6.18 -10.08
N ALA A 417 -17.09 5.37 -10.62
CA ALA A 417 -17.07 3.92 -10.44
C ALA A 417 -15.80 3.30 -11.06
N LEU A 418 -15.42 3.71 -12.26
CA LEU A 418 -14.20 3.29 -12.93
C LEU A 418 -12.95 3.71 -12.14
N GLN A 419 -12.90 4.96 -11.69
CA GLN A 419 -11.84 5.46 -10.82
C GLN A 419 -11.69 4.60 -9.55
N LEU A 420 -12.81 4.22 -8.93
CA LEU A 420 -12.81 3.39 -7.73
C LEU A 420 -12.27 1.97 -8.00
N ILE A 421 -12.61 1.39 -9.16
CA ILE A 421 -12.08 0.07 -9.57
C ILE A 421 -10.57 0.13 -9.80
N LYS A 422 -10.09 1.15 -10.53
CA LYS A 422 -8.68 1.27 -10.95
C LYS A 422 -7.70 1.47 -9.80
N ARG A 423 -8.16 1.86 -8.64
CA ARG A 423 -7.32 1.89 -7.43
C ARG A 423 -6.74 0.51 -7.07
N GLU A 424 -7.45 -0.56 -7.40
CA GLU A 424 -7.07 -1.94 -7.09
C GLU A 424 -6.84 -2.80 -8.33
N ASN A 425 -7.37 -2.38 -9.47
CA ASN A 425 -7.32 -3.13 -10.72
C ASN A 425 -7.21 -2.18 -11.92
N PRO A 426 -6.04 -2.03 -12.55
CA PRO A 426 -5.84 -1.16 -13.70
C PRO A 426 -6.47 -1.70 -15.01
N PHE A 427 -6.94 -2.97 -15.03
CA PHE A 427 -7.48 -3.66 -16.19
C PHE A 427 -8.93 -4.12 -15.99
N PRO A 428 -9.88 -3.21 -15.71
CA PRO A 428 -11.27 -3.58 -15.44
C PRO A 428 -12.00 -4.11 -16.67
N ALA A 429 -11.67 -3.66 -17.88
CA ALA A 429 -12.30 -4.12 -19.12
C ALA A 429 -11.86 -5.55 -19.48
N VAL A 430 -10.58 -5.87 -19.30
CA VAL A 430 -10.05 -7.24 -19.37
C VAL A 430 -10.74 -8.13 -18.36
N CYS A 431 -10.69 -7.75 -17.07
CA CYS A 431 -11.28 -8.55 -15.99
C CYS A 431 -12.79 -8.72 -16.11
N GLY A 432 -13.53 -7.75 -16.66
CA GLY A 432 -14.96 -7.87 -16.94
C GLY A 432 -15.32 -8.87 -18.04
N ARG A 433 -14.31 -9.46 -18.70
CA ARG A 433 -14.48 -10.48 -19.75
C ARG A 433 -14.01 -11.87 -19.36
N ILE A 434 -13.02 -11.95 -18.47
CA ILE A 434 -12.30 -13.22 -18.20
C ILE A 434 -12.17 -13.56 -16.70
N CYS A 435 -12.76 -12.78 -15.80
CA CYS A 435 -12.65 -13.04 -14.36
C CYS A 435 -13.41 -14.30 -13.95
N ASN A 436 -12.84 -15.04 -12.99
CA ASN A 436 -13.47 -16.23 -12.43
C ASN A 436 -14.55 -15.93 -11.38
N ARG A 437 -14.95 -14.68 -11.19
CA ARG A 437 -16.13 -14.22 -10.42
C ARG A 437 -16.19 -14.64 -8.95
N ARG A 438 -15.08 -14.88 -8.27
CA ARG A 438 -15.07 -15.22 -6.83
C ARG A 438 -15.90 -14.27 -5.96
N CYS A 439 -16.01 -13.01 -6.36
CA CYS A 439 -16.87 -12.02 -5.69
C CYS A 439 -18.37 -12.35 -5.79
N GLU A 440 -18.81 -12.97 -6.89
CA GLU A 440 -20.19 -13.45 -7.06
C GLU A 440 -20.43 -14.71 -6.24
N ASP A 441 -19.50 -15.68 -6.27
CA ASP A 441 -19.57 -16.90 -5.46
C ASP A 441 -19.68 -16.58 -3.96
N ALA A 442 -18.94 -15.56 -3.51
CA ALA A 442 -18.96 -15.10 -2.13
C ALA A 442 -20.13 -14.19 -1.79
N CYS A 443 -20.90 -13.70 -2.78
CA CYS A 443 -21.93 -12.69 -2.57
C CYS A 443 -23.03 -13.17 -1.60
N THR A 444 -23.28 -12.42 -0.52
CA THR A 444 -24.34 -12.72 0.48
C THR A 444 -25.71 -12.83 -0.17
N ARG A 445 -25.97 -12.10 -1.27
CA ARG A 445 -27.23 -12.21 -2.01
C ARG A 445 -27.51 -13.63 -2.51
N GLY A 446 -26.46 -14.42 -2.78
CA GLY A 446 -26.58 -15.82 -3.18
C GLY A 446 -27.27 -16.71 -2.15
N THR A 447 -27.31 -16.31 -0.87
CA THR A 447 -28.04 -17.04 0.18
C THR A 447 -29.55 -16.73 0.20
N VAL A 448 -29.97 -15.71 -0.55
CA VAL A 448 -31.40 -15.28 -0.61
C VAL A 448 -32.06 -15.80 -1.88
N ASP A 449 -31.45 -15.52 -3.02
CA ASP A 449 -31.90 -15.93 -4.34
C ASP A 449 -30.69 -16.24 -5.26
N GLN A 450 -30.17 -15.27 -5.96
CA GLN A 450 -28.99 -15.39 -6.82
C GLN A 450 -28.04 -14.23 -6.54
N ALA A 451 -26.72 -14.51 -6.56
CA ALA A 451 -25.68 -13.48 -6.44
C ALA A 451 -25.93 -12.31 -7.40
N VAL A 452 -25.44 -11.12 -7.04
CA VAL A 452 -25.43 -9.96 -7.95
C VAL A 452 -24.47 -10.25 -9.09
N ALA A 453 -24.84 -9.92 -10.35
CA ALA A 453 -24.00 -10.04 -11.54
C ALA A 453 -22.89 -8.96 -11.54
N ILE A 454 -21.97 -9.10 -10.61
CA ILE A 454 -20.94 -8.11 -10.28
C ILE A 454 -20.00 -7.87 -11.47
N ASP A 455 -19.61 -8.95 -12.14
CA ASP A 455 -18.65 -8.91 -13.24
C ASP A 455 -19.21 -8.20 -14.46
N GLU A 456 -20.51 -8.43 -14.76
CA GLU A 456 -21.18 -7.77 -15.89
C GLU A 456 -21.38 -6.27 -15.63
N VAL A 457 -21.64 -5.86 -14.39
CA VAL A 457 -21.68 -4.44 -14.02
C VAL A 457 -20.30 -3.82 -14.19
N LYS A 458 -19.22 -4.50 -13.76
CA LYS A 458 -17.84 -4.05 -13.98
C LYS A 458 -17.50 -3.95 -15.47
N ARG A 459 -17.90 -4.94 -16.29
CA ARG A 459 -17.72 -4.91 -17.75
C ARG A 459 -18.35 -3.67 -18.36
N PHE A 460 -19.59 -3.35 -17.98
CA PHE A 460 -20.29 -2.15 -18.47
C PHE A 460 -19.56 -0.86 -18.09
N ILE A 461 -19.18 -0.72 -16.82
CA ILE A 461 -18.44 0.47 -16.34
C ILE A 461 -17.13 0.64 -17.11
N ALA A 462 -16.41 -0.45 -17.33
CA ALA A 462 -15.09 -0.45 -17.95
C ALA A 462 -15.09 -0.16 -19.46
N GLN A 463 -16.24 -0.17 -20.10
CA GLN A 463 -16.34 0.21 -21.53
C GLN A 463 -15.84 1.64 -21.81
N GLN A 464 -15.85 2.52 -20.80
CA GLN A 464 -15.31 3.88 -20.92
C GLN A 464 -13.82 3.89 -21.24
N ASP A 465 -13.05 2.89 -20.79
CA ASP A 465 -11.60 2.80 -21.05
C ASP A 465 -11.26 2.44 -22.50
N LEU A 466 -12.22 1.90 -23.22
CA LEU A 466 -12.04 1.47 -24.62
C LEU A 466 -12.00 2.64 -25.60
N ASN A 467 -12.44 3.83 -25.17
CA ASN A 467 -12.41 5.03 -25.99
C ASN A 467 -11.43 6.05 -25.41
N ALA A 468 -10.52 6.54 -26.23
CA ALA A 468 -9.51 7.54 -25.84
C ALA A 468 -10.10 8.83 -25.24
N GLU A 469 -11.33 9.21 -25.65
CA GLU A 469 -12.01 10.42 -25.13
C GLU A 469 -12.62 10.23 -23.72
N THR A 470 -12.99 9.01 -23.36
CA THR A 470 -13.69 8.70 -22.10
C THR A 470 -12.86 7.92 -21.09
N ARG A 471 -11.70 7.37 -21.51
CA ARG A 471 -10.82 6.59 -20.63
C ARG A 471 -10.40 7.37 -19.41
N PHE A 472 -10.26 6.65 -18.30
CA PHE A 472 -9.76 7.22 -17.06
C PHE A 472 -8.27 6.91 -16.89
N VAL A 473 -7.46 7.95 -16.93
CA VAL A 473 -6.03 7.91 -16.57
C VAL A 473 -5.89 8.41 -15.14
N SER A 474 -5.28 7.62 -14.27
CA SER A 474 -5.07 7.97 -12.86
C SER A 474 -4.15 9.18 -12.70
N GLU A 475 -4.45 10.03 -11.74
CA GLU A 475 -3.54 11.07 -11.30
C GLU A 475 -2.36 10.44 -10.53
N LYS A 476 -1.17 11.01 -10.75
CA LYS A 476 0.03 10.59 -10.00
C LYS A 476 -0.05 11.10 -8.57
N VAL A 477 0.15 10.20 -7.61
CA VAL A 477 0.27 10.53 -6.18
C VAL A 477 1.71 10.26 -5.75
N ILE A 478 2.54 11.29 -5.90
CA ILE A 478 3.99 11.17 -5.72
C ILE A 478 4.35 11.53 -4.28
N PRO A 479 5.00 10.63 -3.49
CA PRO A 479 5.45 10.93 -2.13
C PRO A 479 6.76 11.74 -2.12
N LYS A 480 6.81 12.78 -2.94
CA LYS A 480 7.89 13.73 -3.13
C LYS A 480 7.30 15.11 -3.45
N VAL A 481 7.84 16.18 -2.87
CA VAL A 481 7.34 17.54 -3.14
C VAL A 481 7.78 18.02 -4.51
N ASP A 482 9.05 17.87 -4.85
CA ASP A 482 9.64 18.41 -6.06
C ASP A 482 9.93 17.31 -7.10
N GLY A 483 9.22 17.36 -8.22
CA GLY A 483 9.45 16.50 -9.39
C GLY A 483 8.97 15.04 -9.24
N GLU A 484 9.48 14.20 -10.13
CA GLU A 484 9.25 12.74 -10.20
C GLU A 484 10.49 11.99 -9.70
N PHE A 485 10.37 10.69 -9.48
CA PHE A 485 11.50 9.85 -9.15
C PHE A 485 12.33 9.52 -10.39
N SER A 486 13.66 9.50 -10.25
CA SER A 486 14.61 9.29 -11.36
C SER A 486 15.17 7.87 -11.41
N GLU A 487 14.95 7.07 -10.39
CA GLU A 487 15.45 5.70 -10.28
C GLU A 487 14.84 4.82 -11.37
N LYS A 488 15.70 4.10 -12.10
CA LYS A 488 15.27 3.20 -13.17
C LYS A 488 14.84 1.85 -12.60
N ILE A 489 13.65 1.43 -12.95
CA ILE A 489 13.08 0.13 -12.57
C ILE A 489 12.74 -0.64 -13.85
N ALA A 490 13.22 -1.88 -13.94
CA ALA A 490 12.91 -2.78 -15.04
C ALA A 490 11.79 -3.75 -14.66
N VAL A 491 10.79 -3.86 -15.50
CA VAL A 491 9.74 -4.89 -15.41
C VAL A 491 9.95 -5.88 -16.54
N ILE A 492 10.22 -7.14 -16.22
CA ILE A 492 10.55 -8.20 -17.18
C ILE A 492 9.32 -9.08 -17.37
N GLY A 493 8.67 -8.93 -18.53
CA GLY A 493 7.40 -9.55 -18.91
C GLY A 493 6.23 -8.59 -18.88
N GLY A 494 5.61 -8.37 -20.03
CA GLY A 494 4.46 -7.49 -20.26
C GLY A 494 3.11 -8.18 -20.06
N GLY A 495 3.01 -9.22 -19.23
CA GLY A 495 1.76 -9.85 -18.83
C GLY A 495 1.03 -9.09 -17.69
N PRO A 496 -0.14 -9.56 -17.21
CA PRO A 496 -0.97 -8.84 -16.21
C PRO A 496 -0.22 -8.41 -14.97
N ALA A 497 0.68 -9.23 -14.42
CA ALA A 497 1.46 -8.90 -13.24
C ALA A 497 2.46 -7.77 -13.50
N GLY A 498 3.22 -7.85 -14.60
CA GLY A 498 4.19 -6.83 -14.98
C GLY A 498 3.53 -5.50 -15.34
N LEU A 499 2.45 -5.54 -16.12
CA LEU A 499 1.68 -4.36 -16.48
C LEU A 499 1.08 -3.68 -15.25
N SER A 500 0.50 -4.45 -14.31
CA SER A 500 -0.02 -3.92 -13.05
C SER A 500 1.09 -3.28 -12.20
N CYS A 501 2.26 -3.92 -12.11
CA CYS A 501 3.42 -3.35 -11.40
C CYS A 501 3.86 -2.02 -12.03
N ALA A 502 3.98 -1.98 -13.36
CA ALA A 502 4.34 -0.76 -14.09
C ALA A 502 3.32 0.38 -13.90
N TYR A 503 2.02 0.05 -13.91
CA TYR A 503 0.95 1.01 -13.66
C TYR A 503 1.10 1.70 -12.30
N TYR A 504 1.22 0.93 -11.20
CA TYR A 504 1.32 1.49 -9.85
C TYR A 504 2.66 2.18 -9.56
N LEU A 505 3.74 1.79 -10.26
CA LEU A 505 5.00 2.54 -10.24
C LEU A 505 4.86 3.90 -10.95
N ALA A 506 4.17 3.93 -12.11
CA ALA A 506 3.94 5.17 -12.85
C ALA A 506 3.01 6.14 -12.08
N GLU A 507 1.96 5.63 -11.43
CA GLU A 507 1.10 6.40 -10.53
C GLU A 507 1.91 7.06 -9.39
N LYS A 508 2.97 6.38 -8.92
CA LYS A 508 3.89 6.86 -7.87
C LYS A 508 4.97 7.83 -8.37
N GLY A 509 5.00 8.12 -9.65
CA GLY A 509 5.91 9.09 -10.27
C GLY A 509 7.23 8.49 -10.80
N TYR A 510 7.29 7.18 -11.03
CA TYR A 510 8.38 6.55 -11.77
C TYR A 510 8.10 6.50 -13.27
N ARG A 511 9.15 6.22 -14.06
CA ARG A 511 9.07 5.86 -15.49
C ARG A 511 9.61 4.45 -15.66
N PRO A 512 8.85 3.41 -15.28
CA PRO A 512 9.31 2.03 -15.41
C PRO A 512 9.42 1.63 -16.87
N THR A 513 10.41 0.77 -17.18
CA THR A 513 10.58 0.17 -18.50
C THR A 513 10.12 -1.28 -18.48
N VAL A 514 9.13 -1.62 -19.30
CA VAL A 514 8.64 -2.99 -19.50
C VAL A 514 9.40 -3.63 -20.66
N PHE A 515 10.13 -4.70 -20.39
CA PHE A 515 10.78 -5.54 -21.39
C PHE A 515 9.86 -6.71 -21.72
N GLU A 516 9.46 -6.82 -22.97
CA GLU A 516 8.58 -7.88 -23.46
C GLU A 516 9.22 -8.60 -24.65
N ARG A 517 9.26 -9.93 -24.58
CA ARG A 517 9.84 -10.79 -25.63
C ARG A 517 9.03 -10.74 -26.92
N GLU A 518 7.71 -10.72 -26.82
CA GLU A 518 6.83 -10.65 -27.97
C GLU A 518 6.79 -9.22 -28.56
N ALA A 519 6.32 -9.10 -29.78
CA ALA A 519 6.18 -7.80 -30.46
C ALA A 519 5.13 -6.89 -29.80
N ARG A 520 4.19 -7.45 -29.03
CA ARG A 520 3.10 -6.74 -28.37
C ARG A 520 3.01 -7.18 -26.91
N PRO A 521 2.81 -6.24 -25.98
CA PRO A 521 2.64 -6.57 -24.56
C PRO A 521 1.22 -7.12 -24.31
N GLY A 522 1.02 -7.77 -23.19
CA GLY A 522 -0.25 -8.37 -22.76
C GLY A 522 -0.08 -9.81 -22.27
N GLY A 523 1.05 -10.48 -22.58
CA GLY A 523 1.32 -11.86 -22.17
C GLY A 523 0.16 -12.80 -22.56
N MET A 524 -0.36 -13.60 -21.64
CA MET A 524 -1.45 -14.54 -21.92
C MET A 524 -2.76 -13.88 -22.38
N LEU A 525 -3.01 -12.62 -22.03
CA LEU A 525 -4.18 -11.87 -22.53
C LEU A 525 -4.14 -11.70 -24.05
N MET A 526 -2.92 -11.57 -24.61
CA MET A 526 -2.70 -11.46 -26.05
C MET A 526 -2.47 -12.82 -26.71
N ASN A 527 -1.65 -13.67 -26.09
CA ASN A 527 -1.10 -14.89 -26.70
C ASN A 527 -2.01 -16.11 -26.53
N GLY A 528 -2.63 -16.26 -25.33
CA GLY A 528 -3.30 -17.48 -24.92
C GLY A 528 -4.83 -17.39 -24.95
N ILE A 529 -5.42 -16.30 -24.50
CA ILE A 529 -6.88 -16.15 -24.46
C ILE A 529 -7.43 -15.85 -25.85
N PRO A 530 -8.46 -16.57 -26.34
CA PRO A 530 -9.01 -16.33 -27.66
C PRO A 530 -9.74 -15.00 -27.81
N SER A 531 -9.76 -14.42 -29.03
CA SER A 531 -10.36 -13.10 -29.29
C SER A 531 -11.87 -13.07 -29.07
N PHE A 532 -12.58 -14.19 -29.27
CA PHE A 532 -14.01 -14.28 -28.97
C PHE A 532 -14.35 -14.26 -27.48
N ARG A 533 -13.35 -14.41 -26.60
CA ARG A 533 -13.48 -14.27 -25.14
C ARG A 533 -12.92 -12.94 -24.65
N LEU A 534 -11.82 -12.48 -25.25
CA LEU A 534 -11.13 -11.22 -24.93
C LEU A 534 -10.57 -10.61 -26.21
N GLU A 535 -11.23 -9.61 -26.73
CA GLU A 535 -10.84 -8.87 -27.93
C GLU A 535 -9.48 -8.20 -27.72
N LYS A 536 -8.60 -8.25 -28.71
CA LYS A 536 -7.21 -7.78 -28.57
C LYS A 536 -7.12 -6.25 -28.52
N ASP A 537 -8.04 -5.54 -29.13
CA ASP A 537 -8.19 -4.09 -29.04
C ASP A 537 -8.58 -3.63 -27.62
N VAL A 538 -9.35 -4.42 -26.88
CA VAL A 538 -9.65 -4.17 -25.45
C VAL A 538 -8.38 -4.20 -24.61
N VAL A 539 -7.50 -5.19 -24.82
CA VAL A 539 -6.22 -5.31 -24.12
C VAL A 539 -5.32 -4.12 -24.46
N GLU A 540 -5.22 -3.75 -25.74
CA GLU A 540 -4.42 -2.60 -26.19
C GLU A 540 -4.95 -1.28 -25.62
N ALA A 541 -6.26 -1.07 -25.58
CA ALA A 541 -6.85 0.15 -25.04
C ALA A 541 -6.49 0.36 -23.55
N GLU A 542 -6.48 -0.71 -22.76
CA GLU A 542 -6.05 -0.61 -21.35
C GLU A 542 -4.53 -0.46 -21.21
N ILE A 543 -3.72 -1.03 -22.12
CA ILE A 543 -2.26 -0.82 -22.16
C ILE A 543 -1.90 0.62 -22.57
N ASP A 544 -2.69 1.24 -23.45
CA ASP A 544 -2.48 2.63 -23.87
C ASP A 544 -2.55 3.59 -22.67
N ILE A 545 -3.35 3.29 -21.65
CA ILE A 545 -3.42 4.06 -20.42
C ILE A 545 -2.06 4.07 -19.70
N LEU A 546 -1.33 2.94 -19.72
CA LEU A 546 0.01 2.87 -19.15
C LEU A 546 1.01 3.73 -19.94
N ARG A 547 0.88 3.77 -21.27
CA ARG A 547 1.71 4.64 -22.13
C ARG A 547 1.45 6.12 -21.80
N GLU A 548 0.20 6.51 -21.60
CA GLU A 548 -0.19 7.87 -21.19
C GLU A 548 0.34 8.23 -19.80
N LEU A 549 0.42 7.26 -18.86
CA LEU A 549 1.05 7.45 -17.56
C LEU A 549 2.57 7.57 -17.61
N GLY A 550 3.21 7.27 -18.76
CA GLY A 550 4.65 7.37 -18.97
C GLY A 550 5.43 6.08 -18.79
N VAL A 551 4.78 4.91 -18.87
CA VAL A 551 5.46 3.61 -18.91
C VAL A 551 6.15 3.43 -20.26
N GLU A 552 7.44 3.09 -20.24
CA GLU A 552 8.21 2.76 -21.44
C GLU A 552 8.06 1.27 -21.77
N PHE A 553 7.84 0.94 -23.06
CA PHE A 553 7.76 -0.43 -23.54
C PHE A 553 8.92 -0.75 -24.50
N ARG A 554 9.64 -1.82 -24.25
CA ARG A 554 10.66 -2.41 -25.12
C ARG A 554 10.23 -3.82 -25.50
N CYS A 555 9.42 -3.88 -26.57
CA CYS A 555 8.91 -5.12 -27.12
C CYS A 555 9.90 -5.74 -28.12
N GLY A 556 9.82 -7.06 -28.32
CA GLY A 556 10.78 -7.82 -29.13
C GLY A 556 12.14 -7.96 -28.46
N VAL A 557 12.25 -7.76 -27.16
CA VAL A 557 13.50 -7.85 -26.38
C VAL A 557 13.37 -8.95 -25.32
N GLU A 558 14.13 -10.02 -25.49
CA GLU A 558 14.20 -11.13 -24.54
C GLU A 558 15.34 -10.92 -23.54
N VAL A 559 14.99 -10.61 -22.29
CA VAL A 559 16.00 -10.51 -21.21
C VAL A 559 16.54 -11.91 -20.91
N GLY A 560 17.85 -12.02 -20.79
CA GLY A 560 18.59 -13.28 -20.71
C GLY A 560 19.18 -13.73 -22.05
N LYS A 561 18.73 -13.14 -23.18
CA LYS A 561 19.23 -13.43 -24.52
C LYS A 561 19.75 -12.17 -25.21
N ASP A 562 18.88 -11.18 -25.42
CA ASP A 562 19.25 -9.96 -26.14
C ASP A 562 19.93 -8.94 -25.22
N VAL A 563 19.57 -8.96 -23.95
CA VAL A 563 20.17 -8.19 -22.86
C VAL A 563 20.09 -8.97 -21.54
N THR A 564 21.14 -8.97 -20.74
CA THR A 564 21.16 -9.66 -19.45
C THR A 564 20.79 -8.71 -18.30
N ILE A 565 20.38 -9.25 -17.14
CA ILE A 565 20.15 -8.46 -15.90
C ILE A 565 21.43 -7.70 -15.52
N ALA A 566 22.61 -8.30 -15.67
CA ALA A 566 23.89 -7.64 -15.40
C ALA A 566 24.08 -6.40 -16.28
N GLN A 567 23.83 -6.51 -17.58
CA GLN A 567 23.90 -5.37 -18.50
C GLN A 567 22.84 -4.29 -18.19
N LEU A 568 21.65 -4.69 -17.74
CA LEU A 568 20.64 -3.71 -17.30
C LEU A 568 21.08 -2.97 -16.03
N ARG A 569 21.74 -3.64 -15.07
CA ARG A 569 22.37 -2.98 -13.92
C ARG A 569 23.43 -1.96 -14.37
N GLU A 570 24.26 -2.29 -15.35
CA GLU A 570 25.25 -1.35 -15.94
C GLU A 570 24.58 -0.16 -16.62
N GLN A 571 23.38 -0.32 -17.18
CA GLN A 571 22.57 0.77 -17.74
C GLN A 571 21.86 1.61 -16.67
N GLY A 572 22.06 1.32 -15.38
CA GLY A 572 21.54 2.06 -14.24
C GLY A 572 20.19 1.63 -13.73
N TYR A 573 19.68 0.44 -14.14
CA TYR A 573 18.50 -0.13 -13.52
C TYR A 573 18.85 -0.63 -12.12
N GLN A 574 18.09 -0.16 -11.11
CA GLN A 574 18.37 -0.41 -9.70
C GLN A 574 17.55 -1.58 -9.13
N SER A 575 16.49 -1.97 -9.81
CA SER A 575 15.59 -3.02 -9.34
C SER A 575 14.81 -3.65 -10.50
N PHE A 576 14.42 -4.92 -10.31
CA PHE A 576 13.84 -5.77 -11.34
C PHE A 576 12.58 -6.46 -10.82
N TYR A 577 11.48 -6.38 -11.58
CA TYR A 577 10.28 -7.16 -11.33
C TYR A 577 10.12 -8.25 -12.40
N VAL A 578 10.31 -9.51 -12.03
CA VAL A 578 10.23 -10.65 -12.95
C VAL A 578 8.80 -11.19 -12.96
N ALA A 579 8.11 -11.05 -14.09
CA ALA A 579 6.70 -11.39 -14.28
C ALA A 579 6.47 -12.15 -15.60
N VAL A 580 7.34 -13.12 -15.90
CA VAL A 580 7.35 -13.85 -17.18
C VAL A 580 6.24 -14.90 -17.35
N GLY A 581 5.51 -15.24 -16.26
CA GLY A 581 4.38 -16.17 -16.31
C GLY A 581 4.78 -17.63 -16.62
N LEU A 582 3.80 -18.45 -17.05
CA LEU A 582 3.95 -19.84 -17.45
C LEU A 582 3.76 -19.95 -18.97
N GLN A 583 4.86 -19.91 -19.75
CA GLN A 583 4.75 -19.72 -21.20
C GLN A 583 4.86 -21.01 -22.00
N SER A 584 5.31 -22.10 -21.41
CA SER A 584 5.55 -23.37 -22.09
C SER A 584 4.53 -24.42 -21.69
N GLY A 585 3.97 -25.14 -22.68
CA GLY A 585 3.15 -26.33 -22.42
C GLY A 585 3.96 -27.48 -21.82
N GLY A 586 3.31 -28.31 -21.02
CA GLY A 586 3.89 -29.59 -20.59
C GLY A 586 4.14 -30.47 -21.82
N LYS A 587 5.10 -31.39 -21.73
CA LYS A 587 5.30 -32.40 -22.80
C LYS A 587 4.29 -33.53 -22.64
N LEU A 588 3.75 -33.99 -23.78
CA LEU A 588 2.95 -35.19 -23.85
C LEU A 588 3.88 -36.42 -23.92
N ASN A 589 4.24 -36.98 -22.79
CA ASN A 589 5.17 -38.09 -22.67
C ASN A 589 4.47 -39.44 -22.88
N ILE A 590 3.98 -39.68 -24.11
CA ILE A 590 3.42 -40.95 -24.55
C ILE A 590 4.00 -41.33 -25.91
N PRO A 591 3.97 -42.59 -26.32
CA PRO A 591 4.40 -43.00 -27.66
C PRO A 591 3.72 -42.18 -28.74
N GLY A 592 4.48 -41.71 -29.72
CA GLY A 592 3.98 -40.85 -30.79
C GLY A 592 3.70 -39.39 -30.44
N GLY A 593 3.98 -38.96 -29.20
CA GLY A 593 3.68 -37.59 -28.74
C GLY A 593 4.45 -36.48 -29.46
N ASP A 594 5.50 -36.82 -30.22
CA ASP A 594 6.27 -35.85 -31.04
C ASP A 594 5.90 -35.89 -32.54
N ALA A 595 4.82 -36.62 -32.94
CA ALA A 595 4.39 -36.73 -34.33
C ALA A 595 3.87 -35.39 -34.89
N ASP A 596 3.98 -35.20 -36.21
CA ASP A 596 3.38 -34.05 -36.87
C ASP A 596 1.85 -34.05 -36.67
N GLY A 597 1.28 -32.91 -36.31
CA GLY A 597 -0.11 -32.78 -35.87
C GLY A 597 -0.35 -32.84 -34.40
N VAL A 598 0.71 -33.09 -33.55
CA VAL A 598 0.60 -33.09 -32.08
C VAL A 598 1.31 -31.83 -31.53
N MET A 599 0.60 -30.99 -30.78
CA MET A 599 1.17 -29.78 -30.22
C MET A 599 0.51 -29.35 -28.89
N ALA A 600 1.22 -28.56 -28.11
CA ALA A 600 0.64 -27.95 -26.91
C ALA A 600 -0.46 -26.94 -27.27
N GLY A 601 -1.56 -26.95 -26.56
CA GLY A 601 -2.67 -26.02 -26.77
C GLY A 601 -2.24 -24.56 -26.69
N ILE A 602 -1.29 -24.22 -25.81
CA ILE A 602 -0.74 -22.86 -25.71
C ILE A 602 0.04 -22.43 -26.96
N ASP A 603 0.76 -23.33 -27.61
CA ASP A 603 1.50 -23.03 -28.85
C ASP A 603 0.53 -22.88 -30.02
N PHE A 604 -0.53 -23.68 -30.06
CA PHE A 604 -1.63 -23.51 -31.00
C PHE A 604 -2.29 -22.12 -30.81
N MET A 605 -2.65 -21.75 -29.57
CA MET A 605 -3.26 -20.46 -29.29
C MET A 605 -2.36 -19.29 -29.68
N ARG A 606 -1.06 -19.39 -29.45
CA ARG A 606 -0.07 -18.40 -29.89
C ARG A 606 -0.04 -18.27 -31.41
N GLN A 607 -0.06 -19.37 -32.15
CA GLN A 607 -0.09 -19.36 -33.61
C GLN A 607 -1.38 -18.68 -34.13
N VAL A 608 -2.53 -18.94 -33.51
CA VAL A 608 -3.81 -18.34 -33.93
C VAL A 608 -3.85 -16.86 -33.59
N ASN A 609 -3.46 -16.47 -32.37
CA ASN A 609 -3.63 -15.10 -31.88
C ASN A 609 -2.56 -14.12 -32.39
N LEU A 610 -1.28 -14.58 -32.53
CA LEU A 610 -0.17 -13.71 -32.93
C LEU A 610 0.22 -13.85 -34.41
N HIS A 611 0.10 -15.06 -34.97
CA HIS A 611 0.55 -15.35 -36.33
C HIS A 611 -0.61 -15.56 -37.32
N GLU A 612 -1.85 -15.34 -36.85
CA GLU A 612 -3.09 -15.40 -37.63
C GLU A 612 -3.29 -16.73 -38.41
N LYS A 613 -2.67 -17.83 -37.93
CA LYS A 613 -2.88 -19.17 -38.45
C LYS A 613 -4.24 -19.71 -38.03
N LYS A 614 -5.31 -19.23 -38.68
CA LYS A 614 -6.69 -19.52 -38.34
C LYS A 614 -7.31 -20.65 -39.19
N THR A 615 -6.51 -21.58 -39.72
CA THR A 615 -6.98 -22.67 -40.55
C THR A 615 -6.55 -24.02 -40.00
N LEU A 616 -7.50 -24.88 -39.70
CA LEU A 616 -7.34 -26.29 -39.39
C LEU A 616 -8.17 -27.12 -40.37
N SER A 617 -7.77 -28.38 -40.57
CA SER A 617 -8.52 -29.34 -41.42
C SER A 617 -8.60 -30.70 -40.68
N GLY A 618 -9.66 -31.45 -40.95
CA GLY A 618 -9.87 -32.76 -40.37
C GLY A 618 -10.37 -32.73 -38.91
N LYS A 619 -10.31 -33.91 -38.28
CA LYS A 619 -10.77 -34.12 -36.89
C LYS A 619 -9.72 -33.70 -35.90
N VAL A 620 -10.12 -33.04 -34.82
CA VAL A 620 -9.23 -32.54 -33.76
C VAL A 620 -9.60 -33.16 -32.42
N VAL A 621 -8.62 -33.65 -31.74
CA VAL A 621 -8.76 -34.08 -30.32
C VAL A 621 -8.05 -33.09 -29.41
N VAL A 622 -8.77 -32.61 -28.37
CA VAL A 622 -8.23 -31.77 -27.31
C VAL A 622 -8.12 -32.57 -26.02
N ILE A 623 -6.97 -32.53 -25.35
CA ILE A 623 -6.72 -33.23 -24.10
C ILE A 623 -6.64 -32.23 -22.95
N GLY A 624 -7.56 -32.31 -21.98
CA GLY A 624 -7.58 -31.52 -20.76
C GLY A 624 -8.91 -30.85 -20.46
N GLY A 625 -9.50 -31.12 -19.28
CA GLY A 625 -10.83 -30.70 -18.84
C GLY A 625 -10.90 -29.33 -18.18
N GLY A 626 -9.83 -28.49 -18.25
CA GLY A 626 -9.81 -27.15 -17.70
C GLY A 626 -10.21 -26.05 -18.70
N ASN A 627 -10.30 -24.80 -18.22
CA ASN A 627 -10.71 -23.63 -19.05
C ASN A 627 -9.83 -23.45 -20.30
N ILE A 628 -8.53 -23.78 -20.23
CA ILE A 628 -7.63 -23.74 -21.39
C ILE A 628 -8.07 -24.75 -22.46
N GLY A 629 -8.46 -25.97 -22.02
CA GLY A 629 -8.99 -26.99 -22.93
C GLY A 629 -10.24 -26.52 -23.66
N ALA A 630 -11.16 -25.89 -22.94
CA ALA A 630 -12.37 -25.28 -23.53
C ALA A 630 -12.00 -24.18 -24.55
N ASP A 631 -11.10 -23.27 -24.20
CA ASP A 631 -10.66 -22.19 -25.10
C ASP A 631 -9.99 -22.74 -26.38
N VAL A 632 -9.14 -23.75 -26.23
CA VAL A 632 -8.44 -24.42 -27.34
C VAL A 632 -9.44 -25.14 -28.24
N ALA A 633 -10.37 -25.92 -27.68
CA ALA A 633 -11.38 -26.65 -28.42
C ALA A 633 -12.31 -25.71 -29.22
N ARG A 634 -12.81 -24.68 -28.57
CA ARG A 634 -13.65 -23.66 -29.18
C ARG A 634 -12.90 -22.89 -30.29
N THR A 635 -11.60 -22.64 -30.10
CA THR A 635 -10.74 -22.03 -31.11
C THR A 635 -10.53 -22.96 -32.29
N ALA A 636 -10.36 -24.26 -32.08
CA ALA A 636 -10.21 -25.25 -33.17
C ALA A 636 -11.46 -25.30 -34.06
N VAL A 637 -12.67 -25.24 -33.46
CA VAL A 637 -13.95 -25.13 -34.23
C VAL A 637 -13.92 -23.87 -35.15
N ARG A 638 -13.49 -22.73 -34.58
CA ARG A 638 -13.43 -21.45 -35.33
C ARG A 638 -12.33 -21.44 -36.43
N CYS A 639 -11.33 -22.27 -36.26
CA CYS A 639 -10.30 -22.49 -37.28
C CYS A 639 -10.71 -23.45 -38.39
N GLY A 640 -11.91 -24.02 -38.36
CA GLY A 640 -12.49 -24.85 -39.44
C GLY A 640 -12.26 -26.36 -39.29
N ALA A 641 -11.98 -26.85 -38.05
CA ALA A 641 -11.97 -28.29 -37.78
C ALA A 641 -13.31 -28.94 -38.16
N GLU A 642 -13.28 -30.12 -38.75
CA GLU A 642 -14.47 -30.90 -39.13
C GLU A 642 -15.26 -31.36 -37.91
N SER A 643 -14.55 -31.85 -36.89
CA SER A 643 -15.10 -32.14 -35.55
C SER A 643 -14.04 -31.88 -34.51
N VAL A 644 -14.49 -31.58 -33.29
CA VAL A 644 -13.64 -31.39 -32.13
C VAL A 644 -14.16 -32.25 -30.99
N ASP A 645 -13.33 -33.15 -30.48
CA ASP A 645 -13.58 -34.01 -29.33
C ASP A 645 -12.66 -33.61 -28.17
N LEU A 646 -13.21 -33.36 -26.97
CA LEU A 646 -12.45 -32.98 -25.78
C LEU A 646 -12.42 -34.14 -24.79
N TYR A 647 -11.22 -34.64 -24.49
CA TYR A 647 -11.00 -35.76 -23.55
C TYR A 647 -10.37 -35.25 -22.24
N CYS A 648 -10.85 -35.74 -21.11
CA CYS A 648 -10.28 -35.45 -19.79
C CYS A 648 -10.32 -36.62 -18.82
N LEU A 649 -9.46 -36.56 -17.79
CA LEU A 649 -9.36 -37.59 -16.76
C LEU A 649 -10.53 -37.56 -15.81
N GLU A 650 -11.06 -36.37 -15.52
CA GLU A 650 -12.11 -36.12 -14.55
C GLU A 650 -13.46 -36.68 -15.03
N ALA A 651 -14.37 -37.00 -14.07
CA ALA A 651 -15.77 -37.18 -14.37
C ALA A 651 -16.38 -35.85 -14.85
N TYR A 652 -17.50 -35.94 -15.57
CA TYR A 652 -18.12 -34.75 -16.21
C TYR A 652 -18.43 -33.62 -15.23
N ASP A 653 -18.96 -33.95 -14.03
CA ASP A 653 -19.30 -32.98 -12.98
C ASP A 653 -18.09 -32.48 -12.20
N ASP A 654 -16.96 -33.21 -12.23
CA ASP A 654 -15.71 -32.87 -11.53
C ASP A 654 -14.68 -32.13 -12.41
N MET A 655 -15.05 -31.82 -13.65
CA MET A 655 -14.16 -31.11 -14.58
C MET A 655 -13.76 -29.75 -14.01
N PRO A 656 -12.46 -29.34 -14.11
CA PRO A 656 -11.98 -28.04 -13.62
C PRO A 656 -12.57 -26.85 -14.35
N MET A 657 -13.08 -27.00 -15.57
CA MET A 657 -13.78 -25.91 -16.29
C MET A 657 -15.14 -25.63 -15.67
N GLY A 658 -15.57 -24.35 -15.70
CA GLY A 658 -16.86 -23.93 -15.18
C GLY A 658 -18.04 -24.47 -15.99
N GLU A 659 -19.25 -24.47 -15.40
CA GLU A 659 -20.51 -24.86 -16.06
C GLU A 659 -20.78 -24.02 -17.33
N GLU A 660 -20.45 -22.74 -17.28
CA GLU A 660 -20.58 -21.84 -18.44
C GLU A 660 -19.67 -22.28 -19.59
N ASP A 661 -18.41 -22.61 -19.33
CA ASP A 661 -17.47 -23.09 -20.35
C ASP A 661 -17.90 -24.44 -20.94
N ARG A 662 -18.44 -25.34 -20.13
CA ARG A 662 -19.01 -26.62 -20.62
C ARG A 662 -20.19 -26.38 -21.57
N SER A 663 -21.13 -25.55 -21.14
CA SER A 663 -22.31 -25.18 -21.95
C SER A 663 -21.89 -24.50 -23.28
N GLU A 664 -20.88 -23.63 -23.24
CA GLU A 664 -20.36 -22.98 -24.44
C GLU A 664 -19.67 -23.98 -25.39
N CYS A 665 -18.96 -24.99 -24.86
CA CYS A 665 -18.38 -26.07 -25.65
C CYS A 665 -19.50 -26.87 -26.39
N GLU A 666 -20.55 -27.26 -25.67
CA GLU A 666 -21.69 -27.99 -26.22
C GLU A 666 -22.41 -27.15 -27.30
N ARG A 667 -22.64 -25.86 -27.05
CA ARG A 667 -23.22 -24.94 -28.06
C ARG A 667 -22.35 -24.86 -29.30
N ASP A 668 -21.04 -24.89 -29.20
CA ASP A 668 -20.13 -24.90 -30.35
C ASP A 668 -20.06 -26.26 -31.05
N GLY A 669 -20.72 -27.31 -30.50
CA GLY A 669 -20.76 -28.65 -31.08
C GLY A 669 -19.55 -29.51 -30.76
N ILE A 670 -18.86 -29.23 -29.65
CA ILE A 670 -17.75 -30.01 -29.15
C ILE A 670 -18.30 -31.19 -28.33
N THR A 671 -17.81 -32.41 -28.62
CA THR A 671 -18.16 -33.60 -27.83
C THR A 671 -17.17 -33.75 -26.67
N VAL A 672 -17.70 -33.85 -25.45
CA VAL A 672 -16.92 -34.02 -24.24
C VAL A 672 -16.90 -35.49 -23.80
N HIS A 673 -15.70 -36.07 -23.71
CA HIS A 673 -15.42 -37.44 -23.27
C HIS A 673 -14.75 -37.40 -21.88
N ALA A 674 -15.55 -37.56 -20.83
CA ALA A 674 -15.08 -37.53 -19.44
C ALA A 674 -14.61 -38.89 -18.92
N GLY A 675 -13.56 -38.91 -18.09
CA GLY A 675 -13.05 -40.14 -17.45
C GLY A 675 -12.15 -40.97 -18.40
N TRP A 676 -11.33 -40.30 -19.24
CA TRP A 676 -10.40 -40.95 -20.18
C TRP A 676 -8.98 -40.41 -20.07
N GLY A 677 -8.00 -41.33 -19.98
CA GLY A 677 -6.57 -41.01 -19.96
C GLY A 677 -5.90 -41.48 -21.25
N GLN A 678 -5.10 -40.62 -21.85
CA GLN A 678 -4.36 -40.89 -23.09
C GLN A 678 -3.25 -41.92 -22.87
N THR A 679 -3.00 -42.80 -23.84
CA THR A 679 -1.98 -43.86 -23.79
C THR A 679 -0.94 -43.77 -24.90
N GLU A 680 -1.35 -43.57 -26.16
CA GLU A 680 -0.42 -43.43 -27.30
C GLU A 680 -1.09 -42.63 -28.42
N ILE A 681 -0.28 -41.97 -29.25
CA ILE A 681 -0.68 -41.39 -30.53
C ILE A 681 -0.49 -42.44 -31.62
N VAL A 682 -1.50 -42.69 -32.42
CA VAL A 682 -1.41 -43.51 -33.58
C VAL A 682 -0.76 -42.67 -34.69
N VAL A 683 0.41 -43.18 -35.20
CA VAL A 683 1.21 -42.44 -36.19
C VAL A 683 1.21 -43.21 -37.52
N GLU A 684 0.93 -42.53 -38.60
CA GLU A 684 1.05 -43.05 -39.99
C GLU A 684 1.89 -42.05 -40.80
N ASP A 685 2.93 -42.56 -41.44
CA ASP A 685 3.89 -41.75 -42.23
C ASP A 685 4.45 -40.52 -41.52
N GLY A 686 4.71 -40.67 -40.18
CA GLY A 686 5.22 -39.59 -39.33
C GLY A 686 4.17 -38.55 -38.86
N LYS A 687 2.91 -38.70 -39.24
CA LYS A 687 1.79 -37.84 -38.91
C LYS A 687 0.81 -38.47 -37.93
N CYS A 688 0.10 -37.66 -37.17
CA CYS A 688 -0.99 -38.10 -36.33
C CYS A 688 -2.13 -38.66 -37.17
N ALA A 689 -2.59 -39.87 -36.92
CA ALA A 689 -3.74 -40.52 -37.51
C ALA A 689 -4.83 -40.86 -36.49
N GLY A 690 -4.50 -40.75 -35.20
CA GLY A 690 -5.45 -40.98 -34.13
C GLY A 690 -4.77 -40.99 -32.75
N ILE A 691 -5.57 -41.23 -31.72
CA ILE A 691 -5.09 -41.34 -30.32
C ILE A 691 -5.86 -42.44 -29.60
N ARG A 692 -5.18 -43.19 -28.71
CA ARG A 692 -5.77 -44.20 -27.83
C ARG A 692 -5.89 -43.72 -26.42
N PHE A 693 -6.99 -44.11 -25.78
CA PHE A 693 -7.34 -43.82 -24.40
C PHE A 693 -7.64 -45.08 -23.62
N ARG A 694 -7.50 -44.99 -22.30
CA ARG A 694 -7.97 -46.00 -21.31
C ARG A 694 -8.87 -45.30 -20.29
N LYS A 695 -9.79 -46.09 -19.70
CA LYS A 695 -10.75 -45.50 -18.75
C LYS A 695 -10.06 -45.05 -17.47
N CYS A 696 -10.27 -43.77 -17.08
CA CYS A 696 -9.86 -43.25 -15.79
C CYS A 696 -10.97 -43.51 -14.75
N THR A 697 -10.65 -44.22 -13.66
CA THR A 697 -11.58 -44.54 -12.59
C THR A 697 -11.52 -43.59 -11.43
N ARG A 698 -10.38 -42.96 -11.21
CA ARG A 698 -10.18 -41.96 -10.14
C ARG A 698 -9.02 -41.01 -10.50
N VAL A 699 -9.15 -39.73 -10.24
CA VAL A 699 -8.12 -38.73 -10.54
C VAL A 699 -7.28 -38.36 -9.30
N LYS A 700 -7.86 -38.35 -8.13
CA LYS A 700 -7.19 -37.98 -6.86
C LYS A 700 -7.23 -39.12 -5.87
N ASN A 701 -6.16 -39.31 -5.10
CA ASN A 701 -6.12 -40.25 -3.99
C ASN A 701 -6.97 -39.76 -2.79
N ASP A 702 -7.03 -40.57 -1.71
CA ASP A 702 -7.82 -40.27 -0.50
C ASP A 702 -7.30 -39.00 0.24
N GLU A 703 -6.07 -38.57 -0.04
CA GLU A 703 -5.50 -37.34 0.50
C GLU A 703 -5.77 -36.11 -0.39
N GLY A 704 -6.54 -36.26 -1.48
CA GLY A 704 -6.86 -35.19 -2.43
C GLY A 704 -5.72 -34.84 -3.40
N ARG A 705 -4.63 -35.62 -3.42
CA ARG A 705 -3.49 -35.39 -4.33
C ARG A 705 -3.74 -36.05 -5.69
N PHE A 706 -3.25 -35.41 -6.76
CA PHE A 706 -3.34 -35.94 -8.12
C PHE A 706 -2.59 -37.28 -8.21
N ALA A 707 -3.33 -38.37 -8.42
CA ALA A 707 -2.85 -39.74 -8.53
C ALA A 707 -3.88 -40.56 -9.34
N PRO A 708 -3.93 -40.42 -10.67
CA PRO A 708 -4.95 -41.05 -11.48
C PRO A 708 -4.81 -42.58 -11.51
N GLU A 709 -5.94 -43.27 -11.39
CA GLU A 709 -6.07 -44.72 -11.50
C GLU A 709 -6.86 -45.10 -12.75
N PHE A 710 -6.47 -46.18 -13.40
CA PHE A 710 -7.02 -46.54 -14.69
C PHE A 710 -7.49 -48.00 -14.70
N ASP A 711 -8.48 -48.26 -15.56
CA ASP A 711 -8.92 -49.61 -15.95
C ASP A 711 -8.40 -49.89 -17.37
N ASP A 712 -7.31 -50.66 -17.45
CA ASP A 712 -6.67 -51.00 -18.71
C ASP A 712 -7.48 -52.01 -19.58
N SER A 713 -8.57 -52.58 -19.02
CA SER A 713 -9.46 -53.48 -19.78
C SER A 713 -10.43 -52.72 -20.68
N VAL A 714 -10.61 -51.42 -20.42
CA VAL A 714 -11.54 -50.54 -21.18
C VAL A 714 -10.70 -49.49 -21.94
N SER A 715 -10.66 -49.60 -23.25
CA SER A 715 -9.96 -48.68 -24.13
C SER A 715 -10.83 -48.13 -25.22
N GLU A 716 -10.49 -46.93 -25.71
CA GLU A 716 -11.13 -46.21 -26.82
C GLU A 716 -10.07 -45.69 -27.77
N GLN A 717 -10.35 -45.64 -29.06
CA GLN A 717 -9.51 -45.01 -30.07
C GLN A 717 -10.31 -43.94 -30.77
N ALA A 718 -9.76 -42.73 -30.86
CA ALA A 718 -10.29 -41.63 -31.67
C ALA A 718 -9.41 -41.42 -32.89
N GLU A 719 -10.04 -41.35 -34.07
CA GLU A 719 -9.36 -40.95 -35.30
C GLU A 719 -9.24 -39.43 -35.30
N CYS A 720 -8.05 -38.91 -35.55
CA CYS A 720 -7.82 -37.46 -35.64
C CYS A 720 -6.57 -37.15 -36.42
N THR A 721 -6.50 -35.97 -37.03
CA THR A 721 -5.33 -35.46 -37.74
C THR A 721 -4.51 -34.49 -36.86
N THR A 722 -5.12 -34.03 -35.75
CA THR A 722 -4.52 -33.07 -34.84
C THR A 722 -4.86 -33.40 -33.39
N VAL A 723 -3.85 -33.38 -32.53
CA VAL A 723 -4.00 -33.50 -31.08
C VAL A 723 -3.46 -32.25 -30.39
N LEU A 724 -4.31 -31.55 -29.64
CA LEU A 724 -3.97 -30.35 -28.89
C LEU A 724 -4.04 -30.65 -27.39
N TYR A 725 -2.88 -30.69 -26.71
CA TYR A 725 -2.87 -31.06 -25.31
C TYR A 725 -2.75 -29.86 -24.35
N CYS A 726 -3.60 -29.83 -23.33
CA CYS A 726 -3.76 -28.78 -22.34
C CYS A 726 -3.52 -29.33 -20.91
N ILE A 727 -2.38 -30.01 -20.71
CA ILE A 727 -2.02 -30.76 -19.48
C ILE A 727 -1.06 -30.04 -18.57
N GLY A 728 -1.23 -28.78 -18.38
CA GLY A 728 -0.43 -27.93 -17.52
C GLY A 728 0.60 -27.08 -18.26
N GLN A 729 1.12 -26.11 -17.56
CA GLN A 729 2.08 -25.12 -18.08
C GLN A 729 3.29 -25.03 -17.14
N LYS A 730 4.44 -24.59 -17.68
CA LYS A 730 5.70 -24.43 -16.94
C LYS A 730 6.33 -23.08 -17.28
N VAL A 731 7.15 -22.59 -16.36
CA VAL A 731 8.07 -21.48 -16.64
C VAL A 731 9.23 -22.01 -17.47
N ASP A 732 9.58 -21.31 -18.52
CA ASP A 732 10.82 -21.52 -19.27
C ASP A 732 11.78 -20.37 -18.93
N TRP A 733 12.67 -20.61 -18.00
CA TRP A 733 13.61 -19.62 -17.50
C TRP A 733 14.72 -19.27 -18.48
N ARG A 734 15.08 -20.18 -19.37
CA ARG A 734 16.25 -20.05 -20.26
C ARG A 734 17.44 -19.47 -19.49
N GLU A 735 18.04 -18.37 -19.99
CA GLU A 735 19.18 -17.70 -19.38
C GLU A 735 18.82 -16.50 -18.49
N LEU A 736 17.51 -16.21 -18.29
CA LEU A 736 17.03 -14.98 -17.64
C LEU A 736 17.66 -14.75 -16.26
N LEU A 737 17.72 -15.77 -15.42
CA LEU A 737 18.20 -15.68 -14.04
C LEU A 737 19.60 -16.27 -13.85
N THR A 738 20.31 -16.56 -14.94
CA THR A 738 21.68 -17.08 -14.90
C THR A 738 22.62 -16.06 -14.25
N GLY A 739 23.42 -16.53 -13.28
CA GLY A 739 24.34 -15.67 -12.54
C GLY A 739 23.72 -14.85 -11.41
N THR A 740 22.46 -15.11 -11.05
CA THR A 740 21.80 -14.52 -9.88
C THR A 740 21.71 -15.51 -8.71
N ALA A 741 21.45 -15.02 -7.50
CA ALA A 741 21.23 -15.83 -6.31
C ALA A 741 19.77 -16.30 -6.15
N VAL A 742 18.93 -16.17 -7.19
CA VAL A 742 17.52 -16.56 -7.14
C VAL A 742 17.38 -18.08 -6.96
N GLU A 743 16.52 -18.49 -6.03
CA GLU A 743 16.22 -19.89 -5.72
C GLU A 743 14.87 -20.32 -6.31
N PHE A 744 14.76 -21.63 -6.60
CA PHE A 744 13.57 -22.20 -7.19
C PHE A 744 12.90 -23.24 -6.27
N ASN A 745 11.59 -23.36 -6.41
CA ASN A 745 10.80 -24.45 -5.85
C ASN A 745 10.89 -25.72 -6.73
N PRO A 746 10.54 -26.90 -6.21
CA PRO A 746 10.58 -28.15 -6.99
C PRO A 746 9.72 -28.14 -8.26
N ASN A 747 8.67 -27.32 -8.30
CA ASN A 747 7.80 -27.13 -9.48
C ASN A 747 8.35 -26.12 -10.49
N GLY A 748 9.55 -25.58 -10.27
CA GLY A 748 10.21 -24.61 -11.15
C GLY A 748 9.77 -23.16 -10.97
N THR A 749 8.90 -22.85 -10.02
CA THR A 749 8.57 -21.44 -9.66
C THR A 749 9.67 -20.85 -8.76
N VAL A 750 9.76 -19.52 -8.71
CA VAL A 750 10.77 -18.82 -7.89
C VAL A 750 10.36 -18.80 -6.42
N LYS A 751 11.32 -18.96 -5.51
CA LYS A 751 11.14 -18.70 -4.08
C LYS A 751 11.25 -17.20 -3.81
N ALA A 752 10.27 -16.65 -3.11
CA ALA A 752 10.28 -15.26 -2.69
C ALA A 752 9.54 -15.08 -1.35
N ASP A 753 9.79 -13.96 -0.70
CA ASP A 753 9.05 -13.58 0.50
C ASP A 753 7.57 -13.32 0.18
N PRO A 754 6.62 -13.91 0.90
CA PRO A 754 5.19 -13.85 0.55
C PRO A 754 4.54 -12.47 0.76
N VAL A 755 5.20 -11.55 1.46
CA VAL A 755 4.71 -10.18 1.70
C VAL A 755 5.36 -9.19 0.75
N THR A 756 6.66 -9.33 0.55
CA THR A 756 7.45 -8.35 -0.22
C THR A 756 7.72 -8.78 -1.65
N TYR A 757 7.51 -10.06 -1.98
CA TYR A 757 7.84 -10.66 -3.27
C TYR A 757 9.34 -10.58 -3.63
N GLN A 758 10.21 -10.27 -2.65
CA GLN A 758 11.65 -10.21 -2.82
C GLN A 758 12.24 -11.62 -2.87
N THR A 759 13.15 -11.87 -3.79
CA THR A 759 13.88 -13.12 -3.91
C THR A 759 15.15 -13.12 -3.03
N ALA A 760 15.94 -14.18 -3.08
CA ALA A 760 17.24 -14.20 -2.43
C ALA A 760 18.23 -13.19 -3.03
N GLU A 761 18.06 -12.81 -4.31
CA GLU A 761 18.74 -11.67 -4.92
C GLU A 761 17.98 -10.38 -4.57
N LYS A 762 18.61 -9.49 -3.80
CA LYS A 762 17.93 -8.37 -3.12
C LYS A 762 17.21 -7.39 -4.04
N ASP A 763 17.74 -7.14 -5.23
CA ASP A 763 17.17 -6.19 -6.21
C ASP A 763 16.18 -6.86 -7.19
N ILE A 764 15.95 -8.19 -7.05
CA ILE A 764 15.02 -8.96 -7.88
C ILE A 764 13.78 -9.34 -7.08
N PHE A 765 12.64 -8.93 -7.61
CA PHE A 765 11.30 -9.24 -7.12
C PHE A 765 10.56 -10.07 -8.18
N VAL A 766 9.60 -10.88 -7.76
CA VAL A 766 8.88 -11.78 -8.68
C VAL A 766 7.37 -11.73 -8.40
N GLY A 767 6.56 -11.91 -9.43
CA GLY A 767 5.10 -12.00 -9.26
C GLY A 767 4.40 -12.71 -10.41
N GLY A 768 3.09 -12.87 -10.27
CA GLY A 768 2.28 -13.65 -11.20
C GLY A 768 2.63 -15.13 -11.15
N ASP A 769 2.29 -15.85 -12.21
CA ASP A 769 2.39 -17.32 -12.25
C ASP A 769 3.82 -17.84 -12.13
N ALA A 770 4.83 -17.04 -12.47
CA ALA A 770 6.25 -17.38 -12.26
C ALA A 770 6.61 -17.60 -10.78
N TYR A 771 5.81 -17.04 -9.87
CA TYR A 771 5.93 -17.19 -8.41
C TYR A 771 4.86 -18.12 -7.83
N THR A 772 3.57 -17.87 -8.16
CA THR A 772 2.45 -18.57 -7.51
C THR A 772 2.09 -19.90 -8.17
N GLY A 773 2.64 -20.21 -9.34
CA GLY A 773 2.06 -21.22 -10.24
C GLY A 773 0.81 -20.65 -10.94
N GLN A 774 0.13 -21.49 -11.71
CA GLN A 774 -1.02 -21.09 -12.52
C GLN A 774 -2.16 -20.51 -11.66
N LYS A 775 -2.54 -19.26 -11.95
CA LYS A 775 -3.67 -18.54 -11.31
C LYS A 775 -4.40 -17.66 -12.34
N PHE A 776 -5.37 -16.91 -11.87
CA PHE A 776 -6.17 -16.02 -12.72
C PHE A 776 -5.53 -14.63 -12.89
N ALA A 777 -5.93 -13.90 -13.93
CA ALA A 777 -5.40 -12.57 -14.21
C ALA A 777 -5.52 -11.61 -13.01
N ILE A 778 -6.60 -11.69 -12.24
CA ILE A 778 -6.82 -10.83 -11.06
C ILE A 778 -5.81 -11.12 -9.93
N ASP A 779 -5.35 -12.37 -9.77
CA ASP A 779 -4.29 -12.73 -8.81
C ASP A 779 -2.95 -12.12 -9.25
N ALA A 780 -2.65 -12.16 -10.55
CA ALA A 780 -1.45 -11.55 -11.13
C ALA A 780 -1.45 -10.02 -11.00
N ILE A 781 -2.60 -9.37 -11.20
CA ILE A 781 -2.79 -7.93 -11.01
C ILE A 781 -2.51 -7.54 -9.54
N ALA A 782 -3.07 -8.28 -8.60
CA ALA A 782 -2.83 -8.06 -7.17
C ALA A 782 -1.35 -8.19 -6.81
N ALA A 783 -0.66 -9.21 -7.32
CA ALA A 783 0.77 -9.40 -7.12
C ALA A 783 1.61 -8.25 -7.70
N GLY A 784 1.22 -7.72 -8.88
CA GLY A 784 1.87 -6.56 -9.49
C GLY A 784 1.78 -5.29 -8.64
N LYS A 785 0.61 -5.02 -8.05
CA LYS A 785 0.42 -3.89 -7.13
C LYS A 785 1.33 -4.00 -5.90
N GLU A 786 1.38 -5.15 -5.25
CA GLU A 786 2.23 -5.39 -4.09
C GLU A 786 3.73 -5.33 -4.46
N GLY A 787 4.10 -5.83 -5.64
CA GLY A 787 5.45 -5.71 -6.20
C GLY A 787 5.89 -4.26 -6.37
N ALA A 788 5.02 -3.40 -6.90
CA ALA A 788 5.30 -1.97 -7.08
C ALA A 788 5.61 -1.27 -5.75
N ILE A 789 4.91 -1.62 -4.66
CA ILE A 789 5.20 -1.08 -3.32
C ILE A 789 6.60 -1.50 -2.86
N SER A 790 6.98 -2.75 -3.09
CA SER A 790 8.30 -3.28 -2.71
C SER A 790 9.43 -2.64 -3.50
N LEU A 791 9.27 -2.52 -4.80
CA LEU A 791 10.25 -1.88 -5.70
C LEU A 791 10.46 -0.41 -5.34
N HIS A 792 9.38 0.35 -5.14
CA HIS A 792 9.45 1.73 -4.66
C HIS A 792 10.28 1.84 -3.38
N ARG A 793 9.94 1.03 -2.37
CA ARG A 793 10.65 1.06 -1.09
C ARG A 793 12.11 0.65 -1.21
N PHE A 794 12.39 -0.34 -2.06
CA PHE A 794 13.76 -0.82 -2.29
C PHE A 794 14.64 0.28 -2.89
N VAL A 795 14.22 0.92 -3.99
CA VAL A 795 15.01 1.95 -4.65
C VAL A 795 15.12 3.24 -3.83
N GLN A 796 14.18 3.46 -2.90
CA GLN A 796 14.24 4.55 -1.92
C GLN A 796 14.94 4.15 -0.61
N HIS A 797 15.64 3.02 -0.58
CA HIS A 797 16.35 2.49 0.59
C HIS A 797 15.50 2.40 1.85
N ALA A 798 14.20 2.15 1.68
CA ALA A 798 13.23 2.08 2.73
C ALA A 798 12.97 0.64 3.20
N THR A 799 12.37 0.50 4.37
CA THR A 799 11.99 -0.81 4.91
C THR A 799 10.81 -1.40 4.16
N LEU A 800 10.99 -2.59 3.57
CA LEU A 800 9.97 -3.22 2.71
C LEU A 800 8.67 -3.56 3.45
N THR A 801 8.71 -3.81 4.76
CA THR A 801 7.58 -4.36 5.54
C THR A 801 6.81 -3.34 6.37
N VAL A 802 7.30 -2.11 6.56
CA VAL A 802 6.62 -1.08 7.36
C VAL A 802 5.20 -0.82 6.85
N GLY A 803 4.20 -0.95 7.73
CA GLY A 803 2.79 -0.76 7.40
C GLY A 803 2.18 -1.85 6.49
N ARG A 804 2.93 -2.89 6.13
CA ARG A 804 2.44 -4.06 5.36
C ARG A 804 2.17 -5.21 6.32
N ASN A 805 1.08 -5.10 7.05
CA ASN A 805 0.66 -6.17 7.96
C ASN A 805 -0.05 -7.27 7.18
N ARG A 806 -0.01 -8.50 7.72
CA ARG A 806 -0.89 -9.56 7.26
C ARG A 806 -2.32 -9.12 7.50
N ARG A 807 -3.05 -8.86 6.43
CA ARG A 807 -4.46 -8.54 6.44
C ARG A 807 -5.23 -9.84 6.56
N GLN A 808 -5.94 -10.02 7.66
CA GLN A 808 -6.89 -11.11 7.79
C GLN A 808 -8.27 -10.54 7.53
N PHE A 809 -8.94 -11.05 6.50
CA PHE A 809 -10.32 -10.69 6.20
C PHE A 809 -11.24 -11.70 6.84
N ILE A 810 -12.08 -11.25 7.78
CA ILE A 810 -13.11 -12.09 8.39
C ILE A 810 -14.33 -12.04 7.48
N GLU A 811 -14.74 -13.18 6.96
CA GLU A 811 -15.96 -13.28 6.17
C GLU A 811 -17.21 -13.20 7.06
N LEU A 812 -18.26 -12.61 6.51
CA LEU A 812 -19.58 -12.60 7.13
C LEU A 812 -20.06 -14.03 7.29
N ASP A 813 -20.53 -14.38 8.49
CA ASP A 813 -21.24 -15.65 8.72
C ASP A 813 -22.60 -15.63 8.01
N LYS A 814 -22.63 -16.19 6.81
CA LYS A 814 -23.80 -16.19 5.93
C LYS A 814 -24.95 -17.01 6.46
N GLU A 815 -24.69 -18.08 7.23
CA GLU A 815 -25.70 -18.96 7.77
C GLU A 815 -26.50 -18.29 8.89
N ASN A 816 -25.85 -17.38 9.61
CA ASN A 816 -26.46 -16.63 10.71
C ASN A 816 -26.86 -15.19 10.36
N ALA A 817 -26.56 -14.73 9.14
CA ALA A 817 -26.94 -13.38 8.71
C ALA A 817 -28.47 -13.24 8.57
N LEU A 818 -29.03 -12.23 9.22
CA LEU A 818 -30.43 -11.82 9.00
C LEU A 818 -30.47 -10.85 7.81
N ILE A 819 -31.11 -11.30 6.73
CA ILE A 819 -31.29 -10.49 5.54
C ILE A 819 -32.42 -9.48 5.81
N PRO A 820 -32.24 -8.19 5.49
CA PRO A 820 -33.29 -7.19 5.65
C PRO A 820 -34.56 -7.59 4.90
N VAL A 821 -35.73 -7.45 5.54
CA VAL A 821 -37.03 -7.82 4.93
C VAL A 821 -37.44 -6.93 3.76
N ASN A 822 -36.83 -5.76 3.63
CA ASN A 822 -37.08 -4.74 2.59
C ASN A 822 -36.04 -4.73 1.47
N TYR A 823 -35.37 -5.85 1.22
CA TYR A 823 -34.43 -5.95 0.10
C TYR A 823 -35.16 -5.94 -1.26
N ASP A 824 -34.48 -5.48 -2.30
CA ASP A 824 -34.99 -5.48 -3.66
C ASP A 824 -35.17 -6.89 -4.18
N THR A 825 -36.38 -7.25 -4.69
CA THR A 825 -36.74 -8.59 -5.13
C THR A 825 -36.61 -8.80 -6.66
N THR A 826 -36.05 -7.82 -7.37
CA THR A 826 -35.78 -7.90 -8.80
C THR A 826 -34.92 -9.13 -9.12
N PRO A 827 -35.27 -9.96 -10.10
CA PRO A 827 -34.48 -11.11 -10.49
C PRO A 827 -33.13 -10.70 -11.08
N ARG A 828 -32.12 -11.57 -10.92
CA ARG A 828 -30.79 -11.39 -11.49
C ARG A 828 -30.87 -11.13 -12.99
N GLN A 829 -30.22 -10.09 -13.45
CA GLN A 829 -30.07 -9.79 -14.87
C GLN A 829 -29.08 -10.77 -15.51
N ARG A 830 -29.31 -11.09 -16.77
CA ARG A 830 -28.45 -11.99 -17.56
C ARG A 830 -28.04 -11.32 -18.86
N ILE A 831 -26.84 -11.63 -19.32
CA ILE A 831 -26.35 -11.18 -20.62
C ILE A 831 -27.14 -11.81 -21.78
N GLY A 832 -27.26 -11.11 -22.87
CA GLY A 832 -27.72 -11.65 -24.15
C GLY A 832 -26.56 -12.22 -24.98
N TYR A 833 -26.90 -12.93 -26.03
CA TYR A 833 -25.94 -13.43 -27.00
C TYR A 833 -26.36 -12.97 -28.42
N ASN A 834 -25.38 -12.57 -29.21
CA ASN A 834 -25.57 -12.25 -30.62
C ASN A 834 -25.28 -13.51 -31.47
N GLU A 835 -26.32 -14.23 -31.90
CA GLU A 835 -26.19 -15.48 -32.67
C GLU A 835 -25.49 -15.32 -34.04
N VAL A 836 -25.44 -14.09 -34.57
CA VAL A 836 -24.71 -13.81 -35.82
C VAL A 836 -23.20 -13.94 -35.62
N LEU A 837 -22.71 -13.65 -34.41
CA LEU A 837 -21.29 -13.73 -34.06
C LEU A 837 -20.88 -15.12 -33.57
N ARG A 838 -21.84 -16.04 -33.43
CA ARG A 838 -21.56 -17.42 -33.02
C ARG A 838 -20.54 -18.09 -33.94
N ARG A 839 -19.58 -18.81 -33.33
CA ARG A 839 -18.46 -19.46 -34.03
C ARG A 839 -17.59 -18.52 -34.88
N THR A 840 -17.63 -17.20 -34.61
CA THR A 840 -16.67 -16.25 -35.17
C THR A 840 -15.57 -15.94 -34.08
N PHE A 841 -14.58 -15.14 -34.48
CA PHE A 841 -13.55 -14.66 -33.55
C PHE A 841 -13.96 -13.38 -32.78
N SER A 842 -15.19 -12.92 -32.93
CA SER A 842 -15.76 -11.80 -32.17
C SER A 842 -16.50 -12.29 -30.92
N ASP A 843 -16.54 -11.48 -29.85
CA ASP A 843 -17.32 -11.78 -28.65
C ASP A 843 -18.83 -11.72 -28.99
N GLU A 844 -19.52 -12.84 -28.77
CA GLU A 844 -20.98 -12.95 -28.98
C GLU A 844 -21.80 -12.45 -27.77
N ARG A 845 -21.17 -12.21 -26.63
CA ARG A 845 -21.83 -11.76 -25.38
C ARG A 845 -22.16 -10.27 -25.46
N VAL A 846 -23.43 -9.94 -25.20
CA VAL A 846 -23.94 -8.57 -25.22
C VAL A 846 -23.87 -7.98 -23.82
N ALA A 847 -23.15 -6.87 -23.64
CA ALA A 847 -23.04 -6.18 -22.37
C ALA A 847 -24.41 -5.68 -21.87
N PHE A 848 -24.56 -5.48 -20.57
CA PHE A 848 -25.77 -4.93 -19.97
C PHE A 848 -26.10 -3.54 -20.53
N THR A 849 -27.40 -3.24 -20.60
CA THR A 849 -27.92 -1.89 -20.82
C THR A 849 -27.96 -1.11 -19.51
N GLU A 850 -28.05 0.21 -19.56
CA GLU A 850 -28.23 1.04 -18.36
C GLU A 850 -29.45 0.63 -17.51
N GLU A 851 -30.54 0.20 -18.14
CA GLU A 851 -31.72 -0.30 -17.43
C GLU A 851 -31.40 -1.57 -16.64
N GLN A 852 -30.65 -2.51 -17.25
CA GLN A 852 -30.20 -3.72 -16.59
C GLN A 852 -29.22 -3.38 -15.45
N ILE A 853 -28.32 -2.41 -15.64
CA ILE A 853 -27.41 -1.94 -14.58
C ILE A 853 -28.20 -1.42 -13.38
N LYS A 854 -29.18 -0.56 -13.57
CA LYS A 854 -30.03 -0.04 -12.49
C LYS A 854 -30.76 -1.16 -11.73
N LYS A 855 -31.32 -2.13 -12.46
CA LYS A 855 -31.99 -3.30 -11.86
C LYS A 855 -31.02 -4.17 -11.08
N GLU A 856 -29.86 -4.48 -11.65
CA GLU A 856 -28.89 -5.39 -11.02
C GLU A 856 -28.23 -4.77 -9.79
N THR A 857 -27.86 -3.49 -9.86
CA THR A 857 -27.22 -2.80 -8.73
C THR A 857 -28.15 -2.58 -7.55
N ALA A 858 -29.47 -2.45 -7.75
CA ALA A 858 -30.47 -2.38 -6.70
C ALA A 858 -30.55 -3.65 -5.84
N ARG A 859 -30.10 -4.79 -6.37
CA ARG A 859 -30.09 -6.07 -5.67
C ARG A 859 -29.00 -6.17 -4.60
N CYS A 860 -28.03 -5.23 -4.56
CA CYS A 860 -26.96 -5.25 -3.60
C CYS A 860 -27.46 -5.03 -2.17
N LEU A 861 -27.11 -5.94 -1.25
CA LEU A 861 -27.53 -5.89 0.17
C LEU A 861 -26.71 -4.94 1.04
N SER A 862 -25.67 -4.27 0.50
CA SER A 862 -24.84 -3.31 1.24
C SER A 862 -24.25 -3.90 2.54
N CYS A 863 -23.55 -5.02 2.46
CA CYS A 863 -23.15 -5.84 3.61
C CYS A 863 -22.15 -5.20 4.57
N GLY A 864 -21.35 -4.22 4.12
CA GLY A 864 -20.26 -3.64 4.90
C GLY A 864 -20.40 -2.13 5.14
N ALA A 865 -19.77 -1.67 6.22
CA ALA A 865 -19.59 -0.25 6.54
C ALA A 865 -18.25 -0.05 7.24
N SER A 866 -17.69 1.16 7.16
CA SER A 866 -16.55 1.55 7.99
C SER A 866 -17.01 1.88 9.41
N ILE A 867 -16.12 1.66 10.38
CA ILE A 867 -16.30 2.04 11.79
C ILE A 867 -15.08 2.81 12.28
N VAL A 868 -15.27 3.69 13.26
CA VAL A 868 -14.19 4.52 13.82
C VAL A 868 -13.98 4.19 15.29
N ASP A 869 -12.71 3.99 15.67
CA ASP A 869 -12.28 3.98 17.06
C ASP A 869 -11.99 5.42 17.52
N PRO A 870 -12.84 6.02 18.35
CA PRO A 870 -12.70 7.43 18.76
C PRO A 870 -11.48 7.68 19.66
N ASN A 871 -10.95 6.63 20.29
CA ASN A 871 -9.77 6.75 21.15
C ASN A 871 -8.47 6.82 20.36
N LYS A 872 -8.44 6.17 19.18
CA LYS A 872 -7.31 6.22 18.25
C LYS A 872 -7.41 7.36 17.25
N CYS A 873 -8.61 7.84 16.96
CA CYS A 873 -8.80 8.95 16.06
C CYS A 873 -8.06 10.19 16.59
N ILE A 874 -7.20 10.76 15.77
CA ILE A 874 -6.45 11.98 16.07
C ILE A 874 -7.10 13.25 15.51
N GLY A 875 -8.25 13.10 14.83
CA GLY A 875 -9.01 14.22 14.28
C GLY A 875 -8.32 14.97 13.14
N CYS A 876 -7.53 14.29 12.33
CA CYS A 876 -6.75 14.91 11.25
C CYS A 876 -7.57 15.23 9.99
N GLY A 877 -8.77 14.66 9.80
CA GLY A 877 -9.64 14.94 8.65
C GLY A 877 -9.29 14.21 7.35
N VAL A 878 -8.17 13.49 7.25
CA VAL A 878 -7.78 12.79 6.02
C VAL A 878 -8.85 11.82 5.52
N CYS A 879 -9.53 11.11 6.43
CA CYS A 879 -10.58 10.16 6.05
C CYS A 879 -11.81 10.83 5.42
N THR A 880 -12.17 12.03 5.87
CA THR A 880 -13.33 12.77 5.34
C THR A 880 -13.08 13.25 3.92
N THR A 881 -11.91 13.81 3.64
CA THR A 881 -11.53 14.29 2.30
C THR A 881 -11.36 13.16 1.27
N LYS A 882 -11.14 11.93 1.73
CA LYS A 882 -11.03 10.76 0.86
C LYS A 882 -12.33 10.00 0.64
N CYS A 883 -13.43 10.38 1.31
CA CYS A 883 -14.73 9.73 1.16
C CYS A 883 -15.51 10.33 -0.03
N ALA A 884 -15.66 9.56 -1.12
CA ALA A 884 -16.46 9.97 -2.28
C ALA A 884 -17.99 9.84 -2.07
N PHE A 885 -18.42 9.34 -0.91
CA PHE A 885 -19.81 9.05 -0.58
C PHE A 885 -20.35 9.94 0.53
N ASP A 886 -19.56 10.90 0.97
CA ASP A 886 -19.89 11.78 2.09
C ASP A 886 -20.43 11.04 3.34
N ALA A 887 -19.78 9.91 3.64
CA ALA A 887 -20.21 8.99 4.69
C ALA A 887 -19.38 9.09 5.99
N ILE A 888 -18.40 9.98 6.04
CA ILE A 888 -17.54 10.15 7.21
C ILE A 888 -17.27 11.63 7.46
N HIS A 889 -17.54 12.07 8.67
CA HIS A 889 -17.49 13.48 9.08
C HIS A 889 -16.67 13.64 10.36
N LEU A 890 -16.11 14.82 10.58
CA LEU A 890 -15.49 15.23 11.83
C LEU A 890 -16.50 15.95 12.74
N HIS A 891 -16.43 15.66 14.03
CA HIS A 891 -17.19 16.36 15.06
C HIS A 891 -16.24 16.83 16.16
N ARG A 892 -16.44 18.04 16.67
CA ARG A 892 -15.63 18.64 17.71
C ARG A 892 -16.06 18.12 19.10
N GLU A 893 -15.45 17.01 19.53
CA GLU A 893 -15.78 16.32 20.79
C GLU A 893 -14.82 16.63 21.94
N ARG A 894 -13.63 17.16 21.65
CA ARG A 894 -12.53 17.33 22.62
C ARG A 894 -11.93 18.73 22.58
N PRO A 895 -12.72 19.79 22.88
CA PRO A 895 -12.29 21.17 22.76
C PRO A 895 -11.04 21.49 23.60
N GLU A 896 -10.79 20.75 24.69
CA GLU A 896 -9.59 20.88 25.50
C GLU A 896 -8.30 20.57 24.74
N CYS A 897 -8.38 19.78 23.64
CA CYS A 897 -7.23 19.44 22.81
C CYS A 897 -6.82 20.57 21.86
N SER A 898 -7.64 21.59 21.64
CA SER A 898 -7.26 22.78 20.83
C SER A 898 -6.36 23.74 21.58
N ARG A 899 -6.31 23.65 22.92
CA ARG A 899 -5.47 24.55 23.72
C ARG A 899 -4.01 24.28 23.50
N MET A 900 -3.25 25.33 23.21
CA MET A 900 -1.81 25.31 23.07
C MET A 900 -1.16 25.94 24.32
N TYR A 901 -0.22 25.23 24.93
CA TYR A 901 0.45 25.67 26.12
C TYR A 901 1.93 25.96 25.84
N ALA A 902 2.47 27.02 26.42
CA ALA A 902 3.92 27.20 26.45
C ALA A 902 4.60 26.01 27.15
N CYS A 903 5.80 25.67 26.73
CA CYS A 903 6.53 24.49 27.26
C CYS A 903 6.66 24.48 28.78
N GLU A 904 6.83 25.64 29.38
CA GLU A 904 6.97 25.85 30.82
C GLU A 904 5.69 25.53 31.60
N ASP A 905 4.53 25.61 30.98
CA ASP A 905 3.22 25.40 31.59
C ASP A 905 2.62 24.01 31.32
N LYS A 906 3.15 23.26 30.36
CA LYS A 906 2.60 21.93 29.99
C LYS A 906 2.55 20.97 31.18
N MET A 907 3.64 20.87 31.94
CA MET A 907 3.66 20.01 33.11
C MET A 907 2.62 20.42 34.16
N LYS A 908 2.39 21.72 34.35
CA LYS A 908 1.33 22.23 35.27
C LYS A 908 -0.05 21.81 34.78
N ALA A 909 -0.28 21.85 33.45
CA ALA A 909 -1.57 21.47 32.86
C ALA A 909 -1.88 19.97 33.00
N ILE A 910 -0.89 19.08 32.87
CA ILE A 910 -1.08 17.61 32.90
C ILE A 910 -0.93 16.99 34.29
N LEU A 911 -0.20 17.61 35.20
CA LEU A 911 0.06 17.07 36.53
C LEU A 911 -1.19 16.71 37.34
N PRO A 912 -2.27 17.53 37.38
CA PRO A 912 -3.51 17.17 38.08
C PRO A 912 -4.14 15.87 37.54
N TYR A 913 -4.12 15.65 36.24
CA TYR A 913 -4.59 14.42 35.63
C TYR A 913 -3.72 13.23 36.02
N MET A 914 -2.40 13.36 35.94
CA MET A 914 -1.47 12.30 36.30
C MET A 914 -1.65 11.87 37.76
N ILE A 915 -1.75 12.82 38.68
CA ILE A 915 -1.97 12.55 40.12
C ILE A 915 -3.29 11.81 40.33
N LYS A 916 -4.39 12.32 39.77
CA LYS A 916 -5.71 11.70 39.89
C LYS A 916 -5.70 10.26 39.36
N ARG A 917 -5.05 10.04 38.22
CA ARG A 917 -4.93 8.73 37.60
C ARG A 917 -4.08 7.77 38.41
N GLU A 918 -2.94 8.22 38.94
CA GLU A 918 -2.09 7.42 39.81
C GLU A 918 -2.85 6.90 41.05
N PHE A 919 -3.71 7.76 41.68
CA PHE A 919 -4.57 7.33 42.78
C PHE A 919 -5.57 6.26 42.35
N LYS A 920 -6.19 6.38 41.16
CA LYS A 920 -7.10 5.36 40.64
C LYS A 920 -6.40 4.03 40.43
N ILE A 921 -5.21 4.04 39.77
CA ILE A 921 -4.40 2.84 39.53
C ILE A 921 -4.04 2.15 40.86
N LYS A 922 -3.54 2.90 41.83
CA LYS A 922 -3.23 2.35 43.16
C LYS A 922 -4.44 1.77 43.90
N ARG A 923 -5.62 2.40 43.75
CA ARG A 923 -6.88 1.90 44.33
C ARG A 923 -7.32 0.61 43.67
N ALA A 924 -7.26 0.52 42.32
CA ALA A 924 -7.58 -0.69 41.55
C ALA A 924 -6.64 -1.85 41.92
N ALA A 925 -5.35 -1.60 41.97
CA ALA A 925 -4.33 -2.60 42.39
C ALA A 925 -4.52 -3.13 43.82
N ARG A 926 -5.11 -2.34 44.71
CA ARG A 926 -5.45 -2.80 46.09
C ARG A 926 -6.72 -3.65 46.13
N LYS A 927 -7.65 -3.47 45.15
CA LYS A 927 -8.87 -4.26 45.09
C LYS A 927 -8.67 -5.62 44.40
N SER A 928 -7.60 -5.74 43.60
CA SER A 928 -7.24 -6.97 42.89
C SER A 928 -6.31 -7.90 43.70
N LYS A 929 -5.80 -7.43 44.85
CA LYS A 929 -5.15 -8.21 45.89
C LYS A 929 -6.16 -8.63 46.97
#